data_b095cead595467dd893712418c3a8841
#
_entry.id   b095cead595467dd893712418c3a8841
#
_cell.length_a   1.000
_cell.length_b   1.000
_cell.length_c   1.000
_cell.angle_alpha   90.00
_cell.angle_beta   90.00
_cell.angle_gamma   90.00
#
_symmetry.space_group_name_H-M   'P 1'
#
loop_
_entity.id
_entity.type
_entity.pdbx_description
1 polymer ?
#
loop_
_entity_poly.entity_id
_entity_poly.type
_entity_poly.pdbx_seq_one_letter_code
_entity_poly.pdbx_strand_id
1 'polypeptide(L)'
;MKILKIQALRGPNIWSIRRQKLIQMRLDLEELEERPTDKIEGFKERLENLLPTLIEHRCSEGCRGGFFQRVDRGTWMGHVIEHIALEIQTLAGMNVGFGRTRETKTPGVYNVVFNYLEEKVGIYSAKAAVKIAEALIEGIEYDLTDDIQKMKEIREDVRLGPSTGSIVEEAVSRDIPFLRLGRNSLIQLGAGVNQMRFQATITCKTSNIAVDIACNKEQTKKMLDDASIPVAKGDICYDEEDLQETIDDIGYPIVIKPLDGNHGKGASINVDNWDDAVKGLKHAKEYSRRVIVEKFITGFDFRVLVINNEVIAAAQRVPAHVIGNGKNTIQELIDITNEDPRRGYGHENVLTEITIDRSTERLIDNAGYTLTTVLTENETLYLKSTANLSTGGTSVDVTDLMHPENVFIAERISRVIGLDICGIDIMAPNLTQSLKENGGVILEVNAAPGFRMHLAPSEGLPRNVAAPVIDMLYPPGKPSRIPIISVTGTNGKTTTTRLIAHIVKNNNYKVGFTTSDGIYIQNHMMEKGDTTGPISAEYILKDPNVEFAVLETARGGILRSGLGFKVCDIGVITNIQEDHLGLSDIHDLKDLSRVKAVVVESVKKDGWAVLNGEDENCLEIAKSLSCNVALFSLDENCPAIVDHCAEGGIAAVYENGFITIKKGDWKIRVERATHIPLTLNAKAKFMIANVLAATLSAYLYGFKTEGIKLSLTTFIPSAAQTPGRMNIFEFSKFKVLIDFAHNPTSYRGIEDYLSSVDATRKIGIISGVGDRRDEDIKECAKIAARMFDHVIIRQEKHLRGRTESEIINLILEGLSAGDPTVTHEVVSLEIEAIKHAISLAEEGTYIVALSDVIDNAIDIVQNYLDAEIDLENQVPQV
;
A
#
# COMPACT_ATOMS: atom_id res chain seq x y z
N MET A 1 28.82 14.01 -10.15
CA MET A 1 27.67 14.13 -9.21
C MET A 1 27.57 12.91 -8.30
N LYS A 2 27.07 13.06 -7.07
CA LYS A 2 27.01 11.96 -6.11
C LYS A 2 25.59 11.71 -5.62
N ILE A 3 25.06 10.51 -5.85
CA ILE A 3 23.80 10.10 -5.26
C ILE A 3 24.01 9.78 -3.79
N LEU A 4 23.43 10.56 -2.89
CA LEU A 4 23.55 10.38 -1.45
C LEU A 4 22.51 9.36 -0.94
N LYS A 5 21.28 9.41 -1.48
CA LYS A 5 20.19 8.52 -1.08
C LYS A 5 19.11 8.43 -2.16
N ILE A 6 18.50 7.25 -2.31
CA ILE A 6 17.27 7.07 -3.08
C ILE A 6 16.25 6.36 -2.18
N GLN A 7 15.01 6.86 -2.16
CA GLN A 7 13.92 6.26 -1.42
C GLN A 7 12.60 6.36 -2.18
N ALA A 8 11.70 5.40 -1.95
CA ALA A 8 10.37 5.39 -2.54
C ALA A 8 9.34 5.84 -1.50
N LEU A 9 8.56 6.86 -1.85
CA LEU A 9 7.41 7.34 -1.10
C LEU A 9 6.16 6.69 -1.68
N ARG A 10 5.57 5.74 -0.93
CA ARG A 10 4.51 4.86 -1.43
C ARG A 10 3.11 5.39 -1.17
N GLY A 11 2.96 6.29 -0.22
CA GLY A 11 1.69 6.88 0.20
C GLY A 11 1.71 8.40 0.22
N PRO A 12 0.66 9.04 0.79
CA PRO A 12 0.62 10.47 1.01
C PRO A 12 1.90 10.99 1.65
N ASN A 13 2.43 12.08 1.11
CA ASN A 13 3.75 12.61 1.47
C ASN A 13 3.81 14.13 1.32
N ILE A 14 4.91 14.74 1.74
CA ILE A 14 5.10 16.19 1.74
C ILE A 14 5.32 16.82 0.36
N TRP A 15 5.57 16.03 -0.69
CA TRP A 15 5.96 16.52 -2.00
C TRP A 15 4.79 16.70 -2.96
N SER A 16 3.72 15.93 -2.80
CA SER A 16 2.59 15.94 -3.70
C SER A 16 1.26 16.00 -2.96
N ILE A 17 0.51 17.08 -3.16
CA ILE A 17 -0.88 17.24 -2.68
C ILE A 17 -1.80 16.16 -3.31
N ARG A 18 -1.47 15.69 -4.51
CA ARG A 18 -2.22 14.64 -5.23
C ARG A 18 -1.94 13.22 -4.73
N ARG A 19 -1.15 13.06 -3.66
CA ARG A 19 -0.85 11.77 -3.03
C ARG A 19 -0.23 10.75 -3.98
N GLN A 20 0.61 11.22 -4.88
CA GLN A 20 1.31 10.37 -5.86
C GLN A 20 2.41 9.56 -5.18
N LYS A 21 2.67 8.39 -5.73
CA LYS A 21 3.86 7.60 -5.40
C LYS A 21 5.08 8.25 -6.04
N LEU A 22 6.13 8.50 -5.26
CA LEU A 22 7.28 9.28 -5.70
C LEU A 22 8.60 8.57 -5.39
N ILE A 23 9.57 8.70 -6.30
CA ILE A 23 10.97 8.50 -5.96
C ILE A 23 11.52 9.84 -5.47
N GLN A 24 12.21 9.83 -4.36
CA GLN A 24 13.00 10.95 -3.87
C GLN A 24 14.48 10.55 -3.91
N MET A 25 15.25 11.23 -4.70
CA MET A 25 16.71 11.09 -4.79
C MET A 25 17.37 12.32 -4.19
N ARG A 26 18.25 12.12 -3.23
CA ARG A 26 19.13 13.17 -2.70
C ARG A 26 20.43 13.13 -3.48
N LEU A 27 20.70 14.23 -4.19
CA LEU A 27 21.80 14.34 -5.13
C LEU A 27 22.69 15.52 -4.76
N ASP A 28 23.99 15.28 -4.66
CA ASP A 28 25.01 16.31 -4.52
C ASP A 28 25.57 16.60 -5.91
N LEU A 29 25.46 17.85 -6.34
CA LEU A 29 25.93 18.31 -7.64
C LEU A 29 27.45 18.52 -7.68
N GLU A 30 28.12 18.61 -6.51
CA GLU A 30 29.54 18.85 -6.39
C GLU A 30 29.92 20.11 -7.19
N GLU A 31 30.93 20.06 -8.06
CA GLU A 31 31.40 21.21 -8.87
C GLU A 31 30.35 21.73 -9.88
N LEU A 32 29.31 20.93 -10.19
CA LEU A 32 28.24 21.33 -11.12
C LEU A 32 27.26 22.34 -10.51
N GLU A 33 27.33 22.60 -9.21
CA GLU A 33 26.59 23.70 -8.58
C GLU A 33 26.94 25.06 -9.18
N GLU A 34 28.21 25.26 -9.54
CA GLU A 34 28.72 26.49 -10.18
C GLU A 34 28.54 26.52 -11.71
N ARG A 35 28.01 25.41 -12.29
CA ARG A 35 27.89 25.23 -13.73
C ARG A 35 26.45 24.84 -14.15
N PRO A 36 25.51 25.79 -14.13
CA PRO A 36 24.19 25.57 -14.72
C PRO A 36 24.26 25.28 -16.23
N THR A 37 23.19 24.79 -16.81
CA THR A 37 23.13 24.25 -18.19
C THR A 37 23.62 25.25 -19.26
N ASP A 38 23.40 26.53 -19.09
CA ASP A 38 23.85 27.58 -20.03
C ASP A 38 25.38 27.76 -20.03
N LYS A 39 26.09 27.29 -19.01
CA LYS A 39 27.56 27.30 -18.92
C LYS A 39 28.20 26.00 -19.42
N ILE A 40 27.44 25.05 -19.94
CA ILE A 40 27.93 23.77 -20.44
C ILE A 40 27.76 23.79 -21.98
N GLU A 41 28.87 23.98 -22.68
CA GLU A 41 28.87 24.12 -24.15
C GLU A 41 28.26 22.90 -24.83
N GLY A 42 27.30 23.13 -25.76
CA GLY A 42 26.64 22.10 -26.55
C GLY A 42 25.71 21.13 -25.75
N PHE A 43 25.46 21.41 -24.47
CA PHE A 43 24.64 20.52 -23.62
C PHE A 43 23.21 20.39 -24.12
N LYS A 44 22.57 21.52 -24.47
CA LYS A 44 21.19 21.55 -24.94
C LYS A 44 21.03 20.72 -26.22
N GLU A 45 21.92 20.95 -27.21
CA GLU A 45 21.88 20.24 -28.49
C GLU A 45 22.06 18.72 -28.31
N ARG A 46 22.98 18.31 -27.44
CA ARG A 46 23.17 16.89 -27.13
C ARG A 46 21.93 16.29 -26.45
N LEU A 47 21.30 17.03 -25.55
CA LEU A 47 20.08 16.58 -24.86
C LEU A 47 18.89 16.50 -25.83
N GLU A 48 18.73 17.50 -26.72
CA GLU A 48 17.68 17.48 -27.77
C GLU A 48 17.86 16.31 -28.74
N ASN A 49 19.09 16.02 -29.11
CA ASN A 49 19.39 14.91 -30.01
C ASN A 49 19.14 13.54 -29.35
N LEU A 50 19.50 13.38 -28.08
CA LEU A 50 19.35 12.12 -27.35
C LEU A 50 17.90 11.84 -26.93
N LEU A 51 17.18 12.87 -26.49
CA LEU A 51 15.82 12.80 -25.92
C LEU A 51 14.91 13.85 -26.58
N PRO A 52 14.63 13.79 -27.89
CA PRO A 52 13.85 14.79 -28.60
C PRO A 52 12.41 14.91 -28.07
N THR A 53 11.87 13.88 -27.50
CA THR A 53 10.52 13.83 -26.94
C THR A 53 10.36 14.69 -25.66
N LEU A 54 11.45 15.12 -25.01
CA LEU A 54 11.43 16.11 -23.95
C LEU A 54 10.82 17.46 -24.36
N ILE A 55 10.63 17.70 -25.67
CA ILE A 55 9.90 18.88 -26.17
C ILE A 55 8.45 18.91 -25.67
N GLU A 56 7.87 17.79 -25.33
CA GLU A 56 6.51 17.70 -24.78
C GLU A 56 6.44 18.14 -23.30
N HIS A 57 7.60 18.21 -22.61
CA HIS A 57 7.67 18.63 -21.23
C HIS A 57 7.48 20.15 -21.10
N ARG A 58 6.37 20.54 -20.49
CA ARG A 58 5.98 21.96 -20.36
C ARG A 58 6.76 22.67 -19.27
N CYS A 59 7.23 21.94 -18.24
CA CYS A 59 7.92 22.50 -17.09
C CYS A 59 7.13 23.63 -16.41
N SER A 60 7.81 24.54 -15.70
CA SER A 60 7.23 25.75 -15.10
C SER A 60 6.79 26.82 -16.13
N GLU A 61 7.23 26.72 -17.38
CA GLU A 61 6.87 27.63 -18.45
C GLU A 61 5.43 27.40 -18.96
N GLY A 62 4.85 26.21 -18.72
CA GLY A 62 3.49 25.88 -19.08
C GLY A 62 3.22 25.65 -20.58
N CYS A 63 4.21 25.76 -21.45
CA CYS A 63 4.12 25.59 -22.89
C CYS A 63 4.95 24.41 -23.40
N ARG A 64 4.63 23.92 -24.60
CA ARG A 64 5.41 22.90 -25.29
C ARG A 64 6.83 23.40 -25.52
N GLY A 65 7.84 22.60 -25.18
CA GLY A 65 9.25 23.00 -25.23
C GLY A 65 9.71 23.88 -24.05
N GLY A 66 8.84 24.12 -23.05
CA GLY A 66 9.18 24.93 -21.89
C GLY A 66 10.37 24.41 -21.10
N PHE A 67 10.56 23.08 -21.08
CA PHE A 67 11.75 22.51 -20.48
C PHE A 67 13.05 22.93 -21.19
N PHE A 68 13.11 22.86 -22.51
CA PHE A 68 14.29 23.28 -23.29
C PHE A 68 14.55 24.78 -23.19
N GLN A 69 13.49 25.61 -23.03
CA GLN A 69 13.67 27.04 -22.75
C GLN A 69 14.33 27.28 -21.40
N ARG A 70 13.99 26.45 -20.39
CA ARG A 70 14.67 26.49 -19.07
C ARG A 70 16.11 26.06 -19.16
N VAL A 71 16.42 24.99 -19.93
CA VAL A 71 17.78 24.51 -20.18
C VAL A 71 18.62 25.59 -20.84
N ASP A 72 18.05 26.29 -21.79
CA ASP A 72 18.72 27.36 -22.56
C ASP A 72 19.04 28.60 -21.68
N ARG A 73 18.12 29.00 -20.81
CA ARG A 73 18.29 30.12 -19.86
C ARG A 73 19.19 29.79 -18.68
N GLY A 74 19.58 28.56 -18.50
CA GLY A 74 20.34 28.05 -17.37
C GLY A 74 19.44 27.48 -16.26
N THR A 75 19.67 26.22 -15.97
CA THR A 75 19.06 25.51 -14.82
C THR A 75 20.06 24.52 -14.24
N TRP A 76 19.82 24.13 -12.97
CA TRP A 76 20.69 23.18 -12.30
C TRP A 76 20.43 21.75 -12.74
N MET A 77 21.48 20.93 -12.68
CA MET A 77 21.45 19.55 -13.18
C MET A 77 20.43 18.67 -12.47
N GLY A 78 20.13 18.94 -11.20
CA GLY A 78 19.05 18.22 -10.49
C GLY A 78 17.68 18.33 -11.17
N HIS A 79 17.35 19.50 -11.74
CA HIS A 79 16.11 19.71 -12.49
C HIS A 79 16.14 18.99 -13.83
N VAL A 80 17.28 18.94 -14.51
CA VAL A 80 17.44 18.19 -15.76
C VAL A 80 17.26 16.68 -15.52
N ILE A 81 17.90 16.15 -14.47
CA ILE A 81 17.81 14.75 -14.09
C ILE A 81 16.35 14.33 -13.76
N GLU A 82 15.60 15.21 -13.12
CA GLU A 82 14.17 15.03 -12.89
C GLU A 82 13.41 14.73 -14.20
N HIS A 83 13.62 15.61 -15.20
CA HIS A 83 12.97 15.48 -16.49
C HIS A 83 13.46 14.26 -17.29
N ILE A 84 14.76 13.96 -17.27
CA ILE A 84 15.31 12.75 -17.89
C ILE A 84 14.69 11.50 -17.25
N ALA A 85 14.62 11.44 -15.90
CA ALA A 85 14.06 10.29 -15.19
C ALA A 85 12.57 10.04 -15.51
N LEU A 86 11.80 11.10 -15.74
CA LEU A 86 10.40 10.99 -16.20
C LEU A 86 10.34 10.51 -17.65
N GLU A 87 11.15 11.10 -18.53
CA GLU A 87 11.13 10.80 -19.95
C GLU A 87 11.50 9.35 -20.27
N ILE A 88 12.59 8.83 -19.69
CA ILE A 88 12.99 7.44 -19.94
C ILE A 88 11.97 6.42 -19.39
N GLN A 89 11.21 6.77 -18.32
CA GLN A 89 10.07 5.96 -17.89
C GLN A 89 8.93 5.99 -18.94
N THR A 90 8.66 7.17 -19.52
CA THR A 90 7.66 7.35 -20.57
C THR A 90 8.01 6.57 -21.82
N LEU A 91 9.28 6.62 -22.25
CA LEU A 91 9.80 5.85 -23.38
C LEU A 91 9.76 4.33 -23.12
N ALA A 92 9.85 3.91 -21.86
CA ALA A 92 9.63 2.51 -21.45
C ALA A 92 8.13 2.15 -21.31
N GLY A 93 7.20 3.02 -21.75
CA GLY A 93 5.76 2.77 -21.79
C GLY A 93 5.03 3.01 -20.46
N MET A 94 5.53 3.87 -19.58
CA MET A 94 4.87 4.24 -18.32
C MET A 94 4.38 5.68 -18.37
N ASN A 95 3.13 5.90 -17.98
CA ASN A 95 2.54 7.25 -17.95
C ASN A 95 2.90 7.95 -16.64
N VAL A 96 3.95 8.75 -16.66
CA VAL A 96 4.44 9.57 -15.54
C VAL A 96 4.63 11.02 -16.00
N GLY A 97 4.57 11.99 -15.06
CA GLY A 97 4.67 13.40 -15.49
C GLY A 97 4.72 14.40 -14.34
N PHE A 98 4.84 13.93 -13.09
CA PHE A 98 5.03 14.83 -11.94
C PHE A 98 6.47 14.77 -11.48
N GLY A 99 7.12 15.92 -11.41
CA GLY A 99 8.43 16.09 -10.83
C GLY A 99 8.57 17.40 -10.05
N ARG A 100 9.53 17.43 -9.16
CA ARG A 100 9.89 18.60 -8.36
C ARG A 100 11.30 18.48 -7.83
N THR A 101 12.17 19.42 -8.20
CA THR A 101 13.52 19.52 -7.65
C THR A 101 13.60 20.72 -6.71
N ARG A 102 14.21 20.52 -5.55
CA ARG A 102 14.46 21.57 -4.56
C ARG A 102 15.83 21.42 -3.93
N GLU A 103 16.54 22.52 -3.81
CA GLU A 103 17.76 22.63 -3.04
C GLU A 103 17.48 22.35 -1.55
N THR A 104 18.44 21.75 -0.87
CA THR A 104 18.42 21.59 0.59
C THR A 104 19.17 22.77 1.23
N LYS A 105 19.27 22.82 2.55
CA LYS A 105 20.11 23.83 3.23
C LYS A 105 21.63 23.57 3.06
N THR A 106 22.01 22.40 2.61
CA THR A 106 23.39 22.13 2.23
C THR A 106 23.56 22.58 0.79
N PRO A 107 24.37 23.62 0.52
CA PRO A 107 24.60 24.10 -0.84
C PRO A 107 25.05 22.97 -1.76
N GLY A 108 24.57 22.96 -2.99
CA GLY A 108 24.87 21.93 -3.99
C GLY A 108 24.12 20.61 -3.81
N VAL A 109 23.37 20.43 -2.71
CA VAL A 109 22.59 19.20 -2.46
C VAL A 109 21.12 19.43 -2.74
N TYR A 110 20.56 18.61 -3.63
CA TYR A 110 19.18 18.72 -4.09
C TYR A 110 18.35 17.48 -3.75
N ASN A 111 17.08 17.68 -3.43
CA ASN A 111 16.07 16.63 -3.46
C ASN A 111 15.41 16.65 -4.85
N VAL A 112 15.72 15.64 -5.65
CA VAL A 112 15.10 15.37 -6.95
C VAL A 112 13.98 14.38 -6.74
N VAL A 113 12.75 14.80 -7.03
CA VAL A 113 11.54 14.03 -6.74
C VAL A 113 10.72 13.89 -8.02
N PHE A 114 10.31 12.67 -8.35
CA PHE A 114 9.47 12.41 -9.51
C PHE A 114 8.57 11.18 -9.28
N ASN A 115 7.44 11.13 -10.00
CA ASN A 115 6.51 10.02 -9.82
C ASN A 115 6.95 8.77 -10.60
N TYR A 116 6.45 7.63 -10.12
CA TYR A 116 6.67 6.34 -10.73
C TYR A 116 5.37 5.54 -10.83
N LEU A 117 5.30 4.66 -11.82
CA LEU A 117 4.26 3.66 -11.92
C LEU A 117 4.71 2.37 -11.21
N GLU A 118 5.92 1.88 -11.52
CA GLU A 118 6.55 0.72 -10.90
C GLU A 118 7.80 1.14 -10.11
N GLU A 119 7.84 0.82 -8.81
CA GLU A 119 8.88 1.29 -7.88
C GLU A 119 10.30 0.94 -8.34
N LYS A 120 10.50 -0.31 -8.79
CA LYS A 120 11.84 -0.75 -9.23
C LYS A 120 12.31 -0.01 -10.47
N VAL A 121 11.38 0.30 -11.39
CA VAL A 121 11.69 1.09 -12.58
C VAL A 121 12.02 2.53 -12.18
N GLY A 122 11.24 3.14 -11.27
CA GLY A 122 11.52 4.47 -10.76
C GLY A 122 12.89 4.58 -10.08
N ILE A 123 13.31 3.57 -9.31
CA ILE A 123 14.65 3.53 -8.71
C ILE A 123 15.73 3.36 -9.79
N TYR A 124 15.48 2.56 -10.81
CA TYR A 124 16.40 2.38 -11.92
C TYR A 124 16.54 3.69 -12.72
N SER A 125 15.42 4.32 -13.08
CA SER A 125 15.41 5.58 -13.85
C SER A 125 16.13 6.72 -13.10
N ALA A 126 16.06 6.79 -11.76
CA ALA A 126 16.83 7.74 -10.95
C ALA A 126 18.34 7.60 -11.19
N LYS A 127 18.83 6.37 -11.21
CA LYS A 127 20.26 6.08 -11.42
C LYS A 127 20.71 6.29 -12.88
N ALA A 128 19.86 5.86 -13.83
CA ALA A 128 20.13 6.02 -15.26
C ALA A 128 20.15 7.50 -15.65
N ALA A 129 19.21 8.30 -15.14
CA ALA A 129 19.15 9.73 -15.42
C ALA A 129 20.40 10.50 -14.98
N VAL A 130 21.03 10.12 -13.87
CA VAL A 130 22.31 10.71 -13.44
C VAL A 130 23.43 10.33 -14.43
N LYS A 131 23.53 9.06 -14.83
CA LYS A 131 24.54 8.61 -15.82
C LYS A 131 24.36 9.29 -17.18
N ILE A 132 23.10 9.40 -17.64
CA ILE A 132 22.78 10.10 -18.89
C ILE A 132 23.23 11.57 -18.81
N ALA A 133 22.89 12.24 -17.70
CA ALA A 133 23.28 13.65 -17.50
C ALA A 133 24.81 13.81 -17.48
N GLU A 134 25.53 12.91 -16.81
CA GLU A 134 27.01 12.91 -16.78
C GLU A 134 27.59 12.72 -18.20
N ALA A 135 27.10 11.76 -18.98
CA ALA A 135 27.55 11.57 -20.36
C ALA A 135 27.29 12.81 -21.24
N LEU A 136 26.11 13.44 -21.09
CA LEU A 136 25.78 14.68 -21.82
C LEU A 136 26.65 15.87 -21.42
N ILE A 137 27.06 15.97 -20.14
CA ILE A 137 28.00 17.02 -19.68
C ILE A 137 29.38 16.81 -20.28
N GLU A 138 29.86 15.55 -20.29
CA GLU A 138 31.19 15.20 -20.78
C GLU A 138 31.23 15.12 -22.34
N GLY A 139 30.09 15.18 -23.02
CA GLY A 139 29.98 15.04 -24.48
C GLY A 139 30.25 13.63 -24.98
N ILE A 140 30.06 12.64 -24.14
CA ILE A 140 30.15 11.20 -24.47
C ILE A 140 28.87 10.74 -25.11
N GLU A 141 28.96 9.97 -26.20
CA GLU A 141 27.81 9.32 -26.82
C GLU A 141 27.17 8.33 -25.85
N TYR A 142 25.84 8.38 -25.73
CA TYR A 142 25.09 7.51 -24.82
C TYR A 142 24.00 6.75 -25.56
N ASP A 143 23.96 5.42 -25.41
CA ASP A 143 22.92 4.57 -25.97
C ASP A 143 21.80 4.37 -24.95
N LEU A 144 20.62 4.90 -25.25
CA LEU A 144 19.41 4.76 -24.44
C LEU A 144 18.74 3.37 -24.59
N THR A 145 19.07 2.63 -25.63
CA THR A 145 18.35 1.39 -26.02
C THR A 145 18.41 0.38 -24.88
N ASP A 146 19.59 0.19 -24.31
CA ASP A 146 19.81 -0.76 -23.22
C ASP A 146 19.02 -0.38 -21.95
N ASP A 147 19.03 0.91 -21.59
CA ASP A 147 18.29 1.37 -20.39
C ASP A 147 16.78 1.25 -20.59
N ILE A 148 16.27 1.64 -21.75
CA ILE A 148 14.84 1.50 -22.08
C ILE A 148 14.44 0.04 -22.07
N GLN A 149 15.22 -0.83 -22.69
CA GLN A 149 14.95 -2.26 -22.71
C GLN A 149 14.99 -2.85 -21.30
N LYS A 150 15.97 -2.46 -20.50
CA LYS A 150 16.08 -2.92 -19.10
C LYS A 150 14.90 -2.45 -18.23
N MET A 151 14.42 -1.24 -18.45
CA MET A 151 13.22 -0.74 -17.74
C MET A 151 11.95 -1.50 -18.16
N LYS A 152 11.82 -1.85 -19.46
CA LYS A 152 10.73 -2.71 -19.94
C LYS A 152 10.77 -4.09 -19.28
N GLU A 153 11.94 -4.74 -19.24
CA GLU A 153 12.10 -6.03 -18.56
C GLU A 153 11.72 -5.96 -17.07
N ILE A 154 12.23 -4.95 -16.33
CA ILE A 154 11.90 -4.74 -14.92
C ILE A 154 10.39 -4.53 -14.74
N ARG A 155 9.77 -3.76 -15.64
CA ARG A 155 8.32 -3.53 -15.63
C ARG A 155 7.55 -4.83 -15.83
N GLU A 156 7.94 -5.65 -16.83
CA GLU A 156 7.28 -6.94 -17.08
C GLU A 156 7.37 -7.89 -15.90
N ASP A 157 8.51 -7.93 -15.22
CA ASP A 157 8.72 -8.76 -14.02
C ASP A 157 7.81 -8.37 -12.84
N VAL A 158 7.41 -7.09 -12.76
CA VAL A 158 6.71 -6.58 -11.58
C VAL A 158 5.27 -6.15 -11.84
N ARG A 159 4.87 -5.86 -13.07
CA ARG A 159 3.50 -5.44 -13.37
C ARG A 159 2.49 -6.55 -13.11
N LEU A 160 1.26 -6.16 -12.90
CA LEU A 160 0.14 -7.09 -12.86
C LEU A 160 -0.24 -7.50 -14.29
N GLY A 161 -0.52 -8.78 -14.50
CA GLY A 161 -1.04 -9.23 -15.77
C GLY A 161 -2.38 -8.56 -16.14
N PRO A 162 -2.77 -8.52 -17.44
CA PRO A 162 -3.92 -7.74 -17.91
C PRO A 162 -5.23 -7.99 -17.13
N SER A 163 -5.54 -9.23 -16.80
CA SER A 163 -6.75 -9.57 -16.04
C SER A 163 -6.70 -9.04 -14.61
N THR A 164 -5.59 -9.27 -13.90
CA THR A 164 -5.42 -8.78 -12.53
C THR A 164 -5.35 -7.24 -12.50
N GLY A 165 -4.63 -6.65 -13.45
CA GLY A 165 -4.48 -5.21 -13.59
C GLY A 165 -5.81 -4.50 -13.78
N SER A 166 -6.65 -4.99 -14.70
CA SER A 166 -7.98 -4.40 -14.96
C SER A 166 -8.89 -4.43 -13.73
N ILE A 167 -8.87 -5.51 -12.94
CA ILE A 167 -9.64 -5.60 -11.70
C ILE A 167 -9.13 -4.58 -10.65
N VAL A 168 -7.81 -4.42 -10.54
CA VAL A 168 -7.21 -3.42 -9.64
C VAL A 168 -7.52 -2.01 -10.10
N GLU A 169 -7.41 -1.71 -11.40
CA GLU A 169 -7.74 -0.40 -11.97
C GLU A 169 -9.20 -0.03 -11.73
N GLU A 170 -10.11 -0.97 -11.94
CA GLU A 170 -11.54 -0.77 -11.66
C GLU A 170 -11.78 -0.55 -10.15
N ALA A 171 -11.12 -1.30 -9.27
CA ALA A 171 -11.21 -1.09 -7.83
C ALA A 171 -10.71 0.30 -7.43
N VAL A 172 -9.59 0.75 -7.99
CA VAL A 172 -9.01 2.08 -7.73
C VAL A 172 -9.92 3.19 -8.23
N SER A 173 -10.55 3.02 -9.40
CA SER A 173 -11.52 4.01 -9.94
C SER A 173 -12.73 4.20 -9.03
N ARG A 174 -13.07 3.18 -8.24
CA ARG A 174 -14.15 3.21 -7.22
C ARG A 174 -13.66 3.52 -5.81
N ASP A 175 -12.44 4.03 -5.67
CA ASP A 175 -11.81 4.32 -4.37
C ASP A 175 -11.67 3.10 -3.43
N ILE A 176 -11.71 1.88 -3.94
CA ILE A 176 -11.43 0.68 -3.16
C ILE A 176 -9.92 0.55 -2.99
N PRO A 177 -9.38 0.52 -1.77
CA PRO A 177 -7.95 0.35 -1.55
C PRO A 177 -7.52 -1.05 -1.95
N PHE A 178 -6.28 -1.17 -2.41
CA PHE A 178 -5.69 -2.47 -2.68
C PHE A 178 -4.29 -2.60 -2.10
N LEU A 179 -3.89 -3.83 -1.81
CA LEU A 179 -2.56 -4.20 -1.37
C LEU A 179 -2.12 -5.45 -2.14
N ARG A 180 -0.90 -5.44 -2.65
CA ARG A 180 -0.30 -6.62 -3.28
C ARG A 180 0.33 -7.50 -2.20
N LEU A 181 -0.13 -8.74 -2.08
CA LEU A 181 0.35 -9.68 -1.08
C LEU A 181 1.48 -10.55 -1.66
N GLY A 182 2.70 -10.07 -1.57
CA GLY A 182 3.87 -10.77 -2.12
C GLY A 182 4.26 -10.31 -3.53
N ARG A 183 4.97 -11.19 -4.26
CA ARG A 183 5.53 -10.87 -5.58
C ARG A 183 4.62 -11.24 -6.75
N ASN A 184 3.68 -12.15 -6.51
CA ASN A 184 2.79 -12.69 -7.54
C ASN A 184 1.53 -11.81 -7.71
N SER A 185 0.54 -12.31 -8.43
CA SER A 185 -0.74 -11.64 -8.69
C SER A 185 -1.76 -11.76 -7.56
N LEU A 186 -1.35 -12.15 -6.34
CA LEU A 186 -2.26 -12.19 -5.19
C LEU A 186 -2.50 -10.77 -4.69
N ILE A 187 -3.75 -10.35 -4.75
CA ILE A 187 -4.20 -9.01 -4.39
C ILE A 187 -5.22 -9.10 -3.25
N GLN A 188 -5.10 -8.19 -2.30
CA GLN A 188 -6.14 -7.85 -1.35
C GLN A 188 -6.81 -6.56 -1.81
N LEU A 189 -8.10 -6.59 -2.04
CA LEU A 189 -8.95 -5.39 -2.14
C LEU A 189 -9.56 -5.10 -0.78
N GLY A 190 -9.73 -3.83 -0.47
CA GLY A 190 -10.27 -3.41 0.82
C GLY A 190 -9.29 -3.59 1.98
N ALA A 191 -9.77 -3.40 3.20
CA ALA A 191 -8.97 -3.45 4.42
C ALA A 191 -9.70 -4.12 5.58
N GLY A 192 -8.92 -4.71 6.49
CA GLY A 192 -9.44 -5.33 7.70
C GLY A 192 -10.48 -6.42 7.40
N VAL A 193 -11.55 -6.45 8.18
CA VAL A 193 -12.67 -7.39 8.02
C VAL A 193 -13.38 -7.28 6.66
N ASN A 194 -13.26 -6.14 5.99
CA ASN A 194 -13.89 -5.88 4.70
C ASN A 194 -13.02 -6.28 3.50
N GLN A 195 -11.88 -6.92 3.74
CA GLN A 195 -10.99 -7.34 2.67
C GLN A 195 -11.57 -8.46 1.82
N MET A 196 -11.27 -8.42 0.52
CA MET A 196 -11.51 -9.49 -0.44
C MET A 196 -10.19 -9.81 -1.15
N ARG A 197 -9.86 -11.08 -1.30
CA ARG A 197 -8.64 -11.52 -1.98
C ARG A 197 -8.97 -12.14 -3.32
N PHE A 198 -8.09 -11.92 -4.27
CA PHE A 198 -8.15 -12.61 -5.57
C PHE A 198 -6.74 -12.78 -6.14
N GLN A 199 -6.60 -13.77 -7.02
CA GLN A 199 -5.38 -14.06 -7.77
C GLN A 199 -5.75 -14.40 -9.21
N ALA A 200 -5.19 -13.68 -10.18
CA ALA A 200 -5.65 -13.70 -11.57
C ALA A 200 -7.14 -13.35 -11.65
N THR A 201 -7.98 -14.33 -11.92
CA THR A 201 -9.46 -14.22 -11.92
C THR A 201 -10.14 -15.20 -10.95
N ILE A 202 -9.36 -15.86 -10.08
CA ILE A 202 -9.88 -16.65 -8.97
C ILE A 202 -10.07 -15.73 -7.77
N THR A 203 -11.24 -15.73 -7.16
CA THR A 203 -11.58 -14.88 -6.03
C THR A 203 -11.71 -15.66 -4.73
N CYS A 204 -11.80 -14.97 -3.61
CA CYS A 204 -12.09 -15.61 -2.31
C CYS A 204 -13.52 -16.23 -2.24
N LYS A 205 -14.36 -16.02 -3.27
CA LYS A 205 -15.69 -16.64 -3.40
C LYS A 205 -15.67 -17.88 -4.28
N THR A 206 -14.60 -18.07 -5.08
CA THR A 206 -14.49 -19.23 -5.98
C THR A 206 -14.39 -20.53 -5.17
N SER A 207 -15.32 -21.45 -5.41
CA SER A 207 -15.32 -22.76 -4.79
C SER A 207 -14.17 -23.63 -5.30
N ASN A 208 -13.38 -24.21 -4.41
CA ASN A 208 -12.33 -25.15 -4.80
C ASN A 208 -12.93 -26.40 -5.47
N ILE A 209 -14.07 -26.87 -4.99
CA ILE A 209 -14.78 -28.00 -5.62
C ILE A 209 -15.15 -27.67 -7.07
N ALA A 210 -15.63 -26.46 -7.33
CA ALA A 210 -15.97 -26.03 -8.68
C ALA A 210 -14.73 -25.92 -9.60
N VAL A 211 -13.59 -25.51 -9.04
CA VAL A 211 -12.30 -25.52 -9.74
C VAL A 211 -11.87 -26.94 -10.09
N ASP A 212 -11.96 -27.88 -9.14
CA ASP A 212 -11.61 -29.29 -9.37
C ASP A 212 -12.52 -29.92 -10.41
N ILE A 213 -13.83 -29.64 -10.39
CA ILE A 213 -14.76 -30.08 -11.44
C ILE A 213 -14.33 -29.52 -12.80
N ALA A 214 -14.11 -28.22 -12.91
CA ALA A 214 -13.72 -27.56 -14.16
C ALA A 214 -12.37 -28.09 -14.72
N CYS A 215 -11.45 -28.49 -13.86
CA CYS A 215 -10.18 -29.10 -14.26
C CYS A 215 -10.35 -30.56 -14.72
N ASN A 216 -11.43 -31.22 -14.35
CA ASN A 216 -11.73 -32.60 -14.76
C ASN A 216 -12.68 -32.61 -15.95
N LYS A 217 -12.14 -32.74 -17.16
CA LYS A 217 -12.91 -32.68 -18.43
C LYS A 217 -14.02 -33.73 -18.52
N GLU A 218 -13.78 -34.93 -18.00
CA GLU A 218 -14.79 -36.04 -17.98
C GLU A 218 -15.97 -35.68 -17.06
N GLN A 219 -15.63 -35.27 -15.84
CA GLN A 219 -16.66 -34.90 -14.85
C GLN A 219 -17.46 -33.67 -15.30
N THR A 220 -16.79 -32.65 -15.82
CA THR A 220 -17.45 -31.46 -16.37
C THR A 220 -18.40 -31.84 -17.49
N LYS A 221 -17.93 -32.61 -18.48
CA LYS A 221 -18.74 -33.09 -19.61
C LYS A 221 -19.96 -33.85 -19.14
N LYS A 222 -19.79 -34.81 -18.24
CA LYS A 222 -20.90 -35.59 -17.67
C LYS A 222 -21.93 -34.71 -16.95
N MET A 223 -21.50 -33.78 -16.13
CA MET A 223 -22.41 -32.87 -15.43
C MET A 223 -23.18 -31.95 -16.39
N LEU A 224 -22.55 -31.51 -17.47
CA LEU A 224 -23.18 -30.69 -18.50
C LEU A 224 -24.21 -31.53 -19.31
N ASP A 225 -23.85 -32.73 -19.68
CA ASP A 225 -24.74 -33.66 -20.39
C ASP A 225 -25.97 -34.05 -19.55
N ASP A 226 -25.75 -34.43 -18.28
CA ASP A 226 -26.83 -34.71 -17.30
C ASP A 226 -27.78 -33.48 -17.14
N ALA A 227 -27.24 -32.26 -17.36
CA ALA A 227 -28.01 -31.02 -17.37
C ALA A 227 -28.62 -30.67 -18.75
N SER A 228 -28.55 -31.59 -19.75
CA SER A 228 -29.01 -31.36 -21.12
C SER A 228 -28.37 -30.14 -21.81
N ILE A 229 -27.12 -29.85 -21.51
CA ILE A 229 -26.31 -28.84 -22.15
C ILE A 229 -25.53 -29.49 -23.30
N PRO A 230 -25.52 -28.92 -24.51
CA PRO A 230 -24.82 -29.52 -25.64
C PRO A 230 -23.33 -29.72 -25.41
N VAL A 231 -22.85 -30.93 -25.42
CA VAL A 231 -21.44 -31.33 -25.34
C VAL A 231 -21.07 -32.24 -26.48
N ALA A 232 -19.81 -32.32 -26.85
CA ALA A 232 -19.35 -33.23 -27.88
C ALA A 232 -19.61 -34.69 -27.46
N LYS A 233 -20.34 -35.44 -28.27
CA LYS A 233 -20.58 -36.87 -28.03
C LYS A 233 -19.28 -37.64 -28.14
N GLY A 234 -19.08 -38.64 -27.28
CA GLY A 234 -17.91 -39.49 -27.29
C GLY A 234 -17.59 -40.06 -25.93
N ASP A 235 -16.63 -40.97 -25.87
CA ASP A 235 -16.33 -41.74 -24.68
C ASP A 235 -14.83 -41.91 -24.44
N ILE A 236 -14.48 -42.47 -23.29
CA ILE A 236 -13.09 -42.79 -22.95
C ILE A 236 -12.73 -44.16 -23.45
N CYS A 237 -11.68 -44.22 -24.26
CA CYS A 237 -11.18 -45.46 -24.86
C CYS A 237 -9.88 -45.88 -24.21
N TYR A 238 -9.80 -47.12 -23.82
CA TYR A 238 -8.60 -47.76 -23.27
C TYR A 238 -7.87 -48.63 -24.29
N ASP A 239 -8.59 -49.14 -25.31
CA ASP A 239 -8.04 -50.01 -26.37
C ASP A 239 -8.77 -49.80 -27.71
N GLU A 240 -8.49 -50.67 -28.68
CA GLU A 240 -9.05 -50.58 -30.01
C GLU A 240 -10.52 -51.08 -30.06
N GLU A 241 -10.95 -51.89 -29.07
CA GLU A 241 -12.34 -52.35 -28.93
C GLU A 241 -13.25 -51.21 -28.49
N ASP A 242 -12.84 -50.46 -27.40
CA ASP A 242 -13.53 -49.27 -26.93
C ASP A 242 -13.57 -48.20 -28.06
N LEU A 243 -12.46 -48.07 -28.84
CA LEU A 243 -12.42 -47.14 -29.97
C LEU A 243 -13.45 -47.48 -31.03
N GLN A 244 -13.59 -48.74 -31.38
CA GLN A 244 -14.55 -49.21 -32.39
C GLN A 244 -15.97 -48.95 -31.88
N GLU A 245 -16.30 -49.33 -30.64
CA GLU A 245 -17.62 -49.11 -30.06
C GLU A 245 -18.01 -47.64 -30.08
N THR A 246 -17.05 -46.77 -29.66
CA THR A 246 -17.26 -45.33 -29.67
C THR A 246 -17.49 -44.78 -31.06
N ILE A 247 -16.69 -45.25 -32.06
CA ILE A 247 -16.86 -44.81 -33.49
C ILE A 247 -18.18 -45.25 -34.05
N ASP A 248 -18.64 -46.46 -33.70
CA ASP A 248 -19.91 -47.00 -34.16
C ASP A 248 -21.10 -46.17 -33.61
N ASP A 249 -20.97 -45.62 -32.42
CA ASP A 249 -22.01 -44.76 -31.79
C ASP A 249 -21.99 -43.32 -32.38
N ILE A 250 -20.79 -42.70 -32.50
CA ILE A 250 -20.74 -41.28 -32.88
C ILE A 250 -20.44 -41.01 -34.36
N GLY A 251 -19.93 -42.00 -35.09
CA GLY A 251 -19.53 -41.89 -36.51
C GLY A 251 -18.36 -40.94 -36.73
N TYR A 252 -17.79 -41.01 -37.96
CA TYR A 252 -16.73 -40.05 -38.40
C TYR A 252 -17.31 -38.71 -38.82
N PRO A 253 -16.49 -37.64 -38.84
CA PRO A 253 -15.12 -37.55 -38.34
C PRO A 253 -15.04 -37.41 -36.84
N ILE A 254 -13.88 -37.79 -36.27
CA ILE A 254 -13.65 -37.83 -34.81
C ILE A 254 -12.40 -37.03 -34.45
N VAL A 255 -12.32 -36.71 -33.14
CA VAL A 255 -11.12 -36.19 -32.46
C VAL A 255 -10.68 -37.23 -31.43
N ILE A 256 -9.39 -37.52 -31.39
CA ILE A 256 -8.78 -38.42 -30.44
C ILE A 256 -7.75 -37.62 -29.65
N LYS A 257 -7.85 -37.59 -28.32
CA LYS A 257 -6.95 -36.80 -27.49
C LYS A 257 -6.69 -37.45 -26.14
N PRO A 258 -5.49 -37.30 -25.53
CA PRO A 258 -5.26 -37.75 -24.15
C PRO A 258 -6.16 -36.99 -23.18
N LEU A 259 -6.79 -37.71 -22.21
CA LEU A 259 -7.70 -37.10 -21.22
C LEU A 259 -6.96 -36.09 -20.32
N ASP A 260 -5.72 -36.46 -19.92
CA ASP A 260 -4.89 -35.64 -19.00
C ASP A 260 -3.93 -34.70 -19.76
N GLY A 261 -4.11 -34.51 -21.08
CA GLY A 261 -3.25 -33.69 -21.93
C GLY A 261 -3.63 -32.22 -21.94
N ASN A 262 -2.59 -31.35 -22.01
CA ASN A 262 -2.75 -29.90 -22.14
C ASN A 262 -2.13 -29.39 -23.46
N HIS A 263 -2.64 -28.26 -23.96
CA HIS A 263 -2.13 -27.57 -25.16
C HIS A 263 -2.15 -28.36 -26.45
N GLY A 264 -3.09 -29.34 -26.61
CA GLY A 264 -3.25 -30.11 -27.83
C GLY A 264 -2.16 -31.18 -28.10
N LYS A 265 -1.30 -31.47 -27.11
CA LYS A 265 -0.28 -32.53 -27.24
C LYS A 265 -0.96 -33.90 -27.32
N GLY A 266 -0.54 -34.73 -28.28
CA GLY A 266 -1.12 -36.06 -28.47
C GLY A 266 -2.50 -36.09 -29.09
N ALA A 267 -3.06 -34.94 -29.54
CA ALA A 267 -4.39 -34.90 -30.17
C ALA A 267 -4.31 -35.14 -31.68
N SER A 268 -5.22 -35.99 -32.20
CA SER A 268 -5.50 -36.19 -33.62
C SER A 268 -6.88 -35.62 -33.92
N ILE A 269 -6.97 -34.71 -34.88
CA ILE A 269 -8.18 -33.93 -35.18
C ILE A 269 -8.67 -34.29 -36.60
N ASN A 270 -9.98 -34.30 -36.79
CA ASN A 270 -10.65 -34.59 -38.06
C ASN A 270 -10.22 -35.94 -38.66
N VAL A 271 -10.20 -36.97 -37.82
CA VAL A 271 -9.90 -38.35 -38.25
C VAL A 271 -11.17 -38.93 -38.89
N ASP A 272 -11.06 -39.42 -40.11
CA ASP A 272 -12.19 -39.84 -40.94
C ASP A 272 -12.14 -41.31 -41.35
N ASN A 273 -11.14 -42.06 -40.90
CA ASN A 273 -10.98 -43.48 -41.21
C ASN A 273 -10.38 -44.25 -40.03
N TRP A 274 -10.50 -45.57 -40.05
CA TRP A 274 -10.08 -46.47 -39.01
C TRP A 274 -8.57 -46.53 -38.80
N ASP A 275 -7.80 -46.54 -39.86
CA ASP A 275 -6.34 -46.66 -39.78
C ASP A 275 -5.71 -45.42 -39.07
N ASP A 276 -6.19 -44.26 -39.37
CA ASP A 276 -5.77 -43.04 -38.73
C ASP A 276 -6.33 -42.93 -37.31
N ALA A 277 -7.52 -43.48 -37.01
CA ALA A 277 -8.07 -43.55 -35.67
C ALA A 277 -7.17 -44.42 -34.77
N VAL A 278 -6.73 -45.59 -35.23
CA VAL A 278 -5.83 -46.45 -34.47
C VAL A 278 -4.46 -45.82 -34.26
N LYS A 279 -3.91 -45.11 -35.25
CA LYS A 279 -2.68 -44.32 -35.09
C LYS A 279 -2.85 -43.22 -34.10
N GLY A 280 -3.98 -42.49 -34.16
CA GLY A 280 -4.33 -41.43 -33.22
C GLY A 280 -4.45 -41.94 -31.80
N LEU A 281 -5.10 -43.06 -31.59
CA LEU A 281 -5.22 -43.72 -30.29
C LEU A 281 -3.84 -44.07 -29.71
N LYS A 282 -2.95 -44.67 -30.53
CA LYS A 282 -1.59 -45.01 -30.13
C LYS A 282 -0.79 -43.76 -29.74
N HIS A 283 -0.88 -42.73 -30.53
CA HIS A 283 -0.20 -41.46 -30.28
C HIS A 283 -0.72 -40.79 -28.99
N ALA A 284 -2.05 -40.74 -28.76
CA ALA A 284 -2.62 -40.18 -27.56
C ALA A 284 -2.22 -41.00 -26.30
N LYS A 285 -2.06 -42.32 -26.44
CA LYS A 285 -1.64 -43.19 -25.33
C LYS A 285 -0.18 -42.97 -24.89
N GLU A 286 0.67 -42.36 -25.71
CA GLU A 286 2.01 -41.94 -25.27
C GLU A 286 1.96 -40.88 -24.16
N TYR A 287 0.85 -40.13 -24.04
CA TYR A 287 0.66 -39.04 -23.11
C TYR A 287 -0.26 -39.38 -21.92
N SER A 288 -1.28 -40.18 -22.15
CA SER A 288 -2.23 -40.62 -21.11
C SER A 288 -2.75 -42.02 -21.40
N ARG A 289 -2.89 -42.84 -20.33
CA ARG A 289 -3.53 -44.18 -20.44
C ARG A 289 -5.01 -44.10 -20.83
N ARG A 290 -5.67 -42.98 -20.48
CA ARG A 290 -7.07 -42.69 -20.81
C ARG A 290 -7.11 -41.75 -21.99
N VAL A 291 -7.75 -42.17 -23.08
CA VAL A 291 -7.90 -41.41 -24.30
C VAL A 291 -9.36 -41.09 -24.51
N ILE A 292 -9.72 -39.84 -24.69
CA ILE A 292 -11.06 -39.45 -25.07
C ILE A 292 -11.20 -39.39 -26.58
N VAL A 293 -12.27 -40.03 -27.09
CA VAL A 293 -12.65 -40.02 -28.50
C VAL A 293 -13.99 -39.33 -28.63
N GLU A 294 -14.07 -38.28 -29.42
CA GLU A 294 -15.26 -37.41 -29.52
C GLU A 294 -15.57 -37.12 -30.99
N LYS A 295 -16.84 -36.82 -31.26
CA LYS A 295 -17.26 -36.31 -32.55
C LYS A 295 -16.55 -35.04 -32.87
N PHE A 296 -15.93 -34.94 -34.04
CA PHE A 296 -15.36 -33.70 -34.52
C PHE A 296 -16.47 -32.71 -34.91
N ILE A 297 -16.39 -31.53 -34.31
CA ILE A 297 -17.36 -30.44 -34.56
C ILE A 297 -16.68 -29.38 -35.41
N THR A 298 -17.32 -29.03 -36.54
CA THR A 298 -16.88 -27.95 -37.41
C THR A 298 -17.45 -26.60 -36.96
N GLY A 299 -16.65 -25.56 -37.02
CA GLY A 299 -17.11 -24.24 -36.63
C GLY A 299 -15.97 -23.32 -36.23
N PHE A 300 -16.36 -22.24 -35.60
CA PHE A 300 -15.47 -21.27 -35.01
C PHE A 300 -15.34 -21.45 -33.48
N ASP A 301 -14.23 -21.05 -32.98
CA ASP A 301 -13.91 -21.12 -31.53
C ASP A 301 -14.38 -19.85 -30.85
N PHE A 302 -15.27 -19.97 -29.85
CA PHE A 302 -15.80 -18.87 -29.07
C PHE A 302 -15.44 -19.02 -27.62
N ARG A 303 -15.11 -17.92 -26.95
CA ARG A 303 -14.97 -17.80 -25.51
C ARG A 303 -16.09 -16.94 -24.96
N VAL A 304 -16.94 -17.52 -24.12
CA VAL A 304 -17.98 -16.78 -23.39
C VAL A 304 -17.53 -16.60 -21.93
N LEU A 305 -17.49 -15.36 -21.46
CA LEU A 305 -17.15 -15.01 -20.10
C LEU A 305 -18.44 -14.81 -19.27
N VAL A 306 -18.55 -15.58 -18.20
CA VAL A 306 -19.64 -15.49 -17.22
C VAL A 306 -19.07 -15.04 -15.87
N ILE A 307 -19.66 -14.01 -15.27
CA ILE A 307 -19.29 -13.49 -13.96
C ILE A 307 -20.57 -13.38 -13.12
N ASN A 308 -20.52 -13.90 -11.91
CA ASN A 308 -21.66 -13.90 -10.99
C ASN A 308 -22.96 -14.47 -11.61
N ASN A 309 -22.82 -15.51 -12.42
CA ASN A 309 -23.88 -16.18 -13.17
C ASN A 309 -24.56 -15.34 -14.27
N GLU A 310 -23.90 -14.29 -14.77
CA GLU A 310 -24.36 -13.46 -15.89
C GLU A 310 -23.33 -13.47 -17.02
N VAL A 311 -23.78 -13.56 -18.26
CA VAL A 311 -22.88 -13.45 -19.44
C VAL A 311 -22.46 -11.99 -19.57
N ILE A 312 -21.15 -11.76 -19.52
CA ILE A 312 -20.58 -10.41 -19.58
C ILE A 312 -19.99 -10.10 -20.95
N ALA A 313 -19.35 -11.07 -21.56
CA ALA A 313 -18.72 -10.91 -22.87
C ALA A 313 -18.59 -12.22 -23.61
N ALA A 314 -18.61 -12.15 -24.93
CA ALA A 314 -18.33 -13.26 -25.81
C ALA A 314 -17.35 -12.81 -26.93
N ALA A 315 -16.36 -13.62 -27.20
CA ALA A 315 -15.37 -13.36 -28.25
C ALA A 315 -15.19 -14.57 -29.14
N GLN A 316 -15.18 -14.35 -30.47
CA GLN A 316 -14.69 -15.34 -31.41
C GLN A 316 -13.16 -15.27 -31.42
N ARG A 317 -12.50 -16.38 -31.18
CA ARG A 317 -11.05 -16.50 -31.23
C ARG A 317 -10.62 -16.92 -32.65
N VAL A 318 -9.63 -16.25 -33.19
CA VAL A 318 -9.08 -16.54 -34.52
C VAL A 318 -7.62 -16.94 -34.38
N PRO A 319 -7.20 -18.09 -34.91
CA PRO A 319 -5.80 -18.49 -34.89
C PRO A 319 -4.88 -17.44 -35.56
N ALA A 320 -3.62 -17.43 -35.18
CA ALA A 320 -2.64 -16.58 -35.83
C ALA A 320 -2.63 -16.87 -37.34
N HIS A 321 -2.74 -15.81 -38.14
CA HIS A 321 -2.80 -15.89 -39.60
C HIS A 321 -2.20 -14.67 -40.27
N VAL A 322 -1.88 -14.79 -41.53
CA VAL A 322 -1.53 -13.70 -42.43
C VAL A 322 -2.46 -13.67 -43.61
N ILE A 323 -2.65 -12.50 -44.19
CA ILE A 323 -3.48 -12.29 -45.38
C ILE A 323 -2.58 -11.87 -46.52
N GLY A 324 -2.62 -12.61 -47.63
CA GLY A 324 -1.86 -12.35 -48.83
C GLY A 324 -2.22 -11.00 -49.47
N ASN A 325 -1.22 -10.29 -49.95
CA ASN A 325 -1.37 -9.03 -50.66
C ASN A 325 -0.79 -9.07 -52.09
N GLY A 326 -0.48 -10.26 -52.57
CA GLY A 326 0.03 -10.51 -53.93
C GLY A 326 1.47 -9.99 -54.16
N LYS A 327 2.19 -9.55 -53.12
CA LYS A 327 3.51 -8.91 -53.26
C LYS A 327 4.53 -9.44 -52.27
N ASN A 328 4.15 -9.55 -51.02
CA ASN A 328 5.05 -9.92 -49.94
C ASN A 328 5.08 -11.42 -49.68
N THR A 329 6.21 -11.94 -49.30
CA THR A 329 6.39 -13.31 -48.86
C THR A 329 5.67 -13.55 -47.50
N ILE A 330 5.42 -14.82 -47.17
CA ILE A 330 4.82 -15.20 -45.88
C ILE A 330 5.65 -14.65 -44.72
N GLN A 331 6.99 -14.71 -44.78
CA GLN A 331 7.86 -14.12 -43.75
C GLN A 331 7.63 -12.62 -43.62
N GLU A 332 7.65 -11.86 -44.70
CA GLU A 332 7.42 -10.42 -44.71
C GLU A 332 6.01 -10.05 -44.20
N LEU A 333 5.01 -10.86 -44.52
CA LEU A 333 3.65 -10.65 -44.02
C LEU A 333 3.56 -10.86 -42.48
N ILE A 334 4.32 -11.82 -41.94
CA ILE A 334 4.44 -12.03 -40.50
C ILE A 334 5.12 -10.82 -39.84
N ASP A 335 6.22 -10.34 -40.43
CA ASP A 335 6.98 -9.20 -39.93
C ASP A 335 6.11 -7.94 -39.94
N ILE A 336 5.41 -7.65 -41.02
CA ILE A 336 4.45 -6.55 -41.14
C ILE A 336 3.32 -6.66 -40.10
N THR A 337 2.80 -7.90 -39.90
CA THR A 337 1.75 -8.12 -38.87
C THR A 337 2.27 -7.86 -37.49
N ASN A 338 3.53 -8.17 -37.22
CA ASN A 338 4.17 -7.92 -35.91
C ASN A 338 4.55 -6.45 -35.68
N GLU A 339 4.60 -5.62 -36.75
CA GLU A 339 4.77 -4.17 -36.62
C GLU A 339 3.55 -3.45 -35.97
N ASP A 340 2.38 -4.13 -35.86
CA ASP A 340 1.22 -3.57 -35.16
C ASP A 340 1.61 -3.21 -33.69
N PRO A 341 1.53 -1.94 -33.29
CA PRO A 341 1.94 -1.50 -31.96
C PRO A 341 1.16 -2.15 -30.82
N ARG A 342 0.04 -2.82 -31.12
CA ARG A 342 -0.73 -3.62 -30.15
C ARG A 342 -0.08 -4.97 -29.87
N ARG A 343 0.86 -5.43 -30.73
CA ARG A 343 1.60 -6.69 -30.56
C ARG A 343 2.86 -6.47 -29.75
N GLY A 344 3.25 -7.49 -29.00
CA GLY A 344 4.48 -7.49 -28.22
C GLY A 344 4.83 -8.88 -27.71
N TYR A 345 5.98 -9.00 -27.09
CA TYR A 345 6.47 -10.25 -26.55
C TYR A 345 5.60 -10.76 -25.40
N GLY A 346 5.25 -12.03 -25.41
CA GLY A 346 4.52 -12.69 -24.33
C GLY A 346 3.16 -12.05 -24.04
N HIS A 347 3.01 -11.40 -22.90
CA HIS A 347 1.79 -10.74 -22.46
C HIS A 347 1.96 -9.23 -22.27
N GLU A 348 2.99 -8.65 -22.88
CA GLU A 348 3.33 -7.21 -22.73
C GLU A 348 2.25 -6.32 -23.29
N ASN A 349 1.79 -6.60 -24.49
CA ASN A 349 0.81 -5.83 -25.22
C ASN A 349 -0.56 -6.53 -25.27
N VAL A 350 -1.52 -5.86 -25.87
CA VAL A 350 -2.88 -6.37 -26.08
C VAL A 350 -2.85 -7.65 -26.92
N LEU A 351 -2.02 -7.71 -27.95
CA LEU A 351 -1.80 -8.86 -28.81
C LEU A 351 -0.36 -9.39 -28.60
N THR A 352 -0.18 -10.67 -28.86
CA THR A 352 1.13 -11.32 -28.85
C THR A 352 1.71 -11.35 -30.26
N GLU A 353 3.02 -11.22 -30.40
CA GLU A 353 3.71 -11.42 -31.66
C GLU A 353 3.53 -12.83 -32.18
N ILE A 354 3.45 -12.96 -33.51
CA ILE A 354 3.43 -14.24 -34.20
C ILE A 354 4.87 -14.73 -34.27
N THR A 355 5.14 -15.86 -33.61
CA THR A 355 6.46 -16.51 -33.66
C THR A 355 6.44 -17.70 -34.56
N ILE A 356 7.51 -17.85 -35.37
CA ILE A 356 7.70 -19.00 -36.25
C ILE A 356 8.41 -20.09 -35.43
N ASP A 357 7.67 -21.16 -35.15
CA ASP A 357 8.17 -22.37 -34.53
C ASP A 357 7.97 -23.60 -35.46
N ARG A 358 8.45 -24.76 -35.06
CA ARG A 358 8.31 -25.99 -35.84
C ARG A 358 6.85 -26.34 -36.19
N SER A 359 5.90 -25.93 -35.33
CA SER A 359 4.48 -26.17 -35.64
C SER A 359 3.98 -25.23 -36.71
N THR A 360 4.46 -23.99 -36.75
CA THR A 360 4.19 -23.02 -37.83
C THR A 360 4.76 -23.46 -39.14
N GLU A 361 6.03 -23.86 -39.17
CA GLU A 361 6.69 -24.36 -40.39
C GLU A 361 5.93 -25.55 -40.95
N ARG A 362 5.56 -26.52 -40.10
CA ARG A 362 4.80 -27.70 -40.52
C ARG A 362 3.41 -27.35 -41.10
N LEU A 363 2.73 -26.32 -40.57
CA LEU A 363 1.44 -25.90 -41.12
C LEU A 363 1.62 -25.23 -42.51
N ILE A 364 2.67 -24.44 -42.68
CA ILE A 364 3.03 -23.82 -43.95
C ILE A 364 3.36 -24.90 -45.00
N ASP A 365 4.20 -25.88 -44.63
CA ASP A 365 4.57 -27.02 -45.49
C ASP A 365 3.34 -27.86 -45.87
N ASN A 366 2.43 -28.16 -44.92
CA ASN A 366 1.21 -28.91 -45.20
C ASN A 366 0.27 -28.16 -46.14
N ALA A 367 0.30 -26.82 -46.14
CA ALA A 367 -0.43 -26.01 -47.09
C ALA A 367 0.24 -25.93 -48.51
N GLY A 368 1.41 -26.56 -48.66
CA GLY A 368 2.19 -26.57 -49.90
C GLY A 368 3.01 -25.27 -50.09
N TYR A 369 3.25 -24.50 -49.04
CA TYR A 369 3.99 -23.23 -49.09
C TYR A 369 5.32 -23.31 -48.37
N THR A 370 6.13 -22.27 -48.56
CA THR A 370 7.37 -22.00 -47.83
C THR A 370 7.32 -20.56 -47.31
N LEU A 371 8.16 -20.18 -46.36
CA LEU A 371 8.25 -18.82 -45.86
C LEU A 371 8.54 -17.77 -46.95
N THR A 372 9.13 -18.18 -48.07
CA THR A 372 9.41 -17.33 -49.23
C THR A 372 8.28 -17.29 -50.25
N THR A 373 7.20 -18.03 -50.05
CA THR A 373 6.05 -18.02 -50.97
C THR A 373 5.28 -16.72 -50.85
N VAL A 374 4.86 -16.16 -51.99
CA VAL A 374 3.97 -15.00 -52.08
C VAL A 374 2.53 -15.49 -52.22
N LEU A 375 1.70 -15.21 -51.23
CA LEU A 375 0.28 -15.55 -51.20
C LEU A 375 -0.51 -14.66 -52.19
N THR A 376 -1.57 -15.18 -52.80
CA THR A 376 -2.47 -14.38 -53.62
C THR A 376 -3.19 -13.32 -52.78
N GLU A 377 -3.70 -12.28 -53.46
CA GLU A 377 -4.39 -11.20 -52.75
C GLU A 377 -5.66 -11.73 -52.05
N ASN A 378 -5.82 -11.36 -50.76
CA ASN A 378 -6.91 -11.81 -49.88
C ASN A 378 -6.89 -13.31 -49.49
N GLU A 379 -5.84 -14.04 -49.83
CA GLU A 379 -5.66 -15.41 -49.39
C GLU A 379 -5.26 -15.44 -47.91
N THR A 380 -6.00 -16.17 -47.07
CA THR A 380 -5.71 -16.30 -45.65
C THR A 380 -4.95 -17.59 -45.38
N LEU A 381 -3.77 -17.46 -44.78
CA LEU A 381 -2.97 -18.61 -44.32
C LEU A 381 -2.92 -18.64 -42.81
N TYR A 382 -3.46 -19.69 -42.20
CA TYR A 382 -3.35 -19.91 -40.76
C TYR A 382 -1.97 -20.46 -40.38
N LEU A 383 -1.35 -19.83 -39.39
CA LEU A 383 0.01 -20.13 -38.94
C LEU A 383 0.03 -20.98 -37.66
N LYS A 384 -1.10 -21.09 -36.98
CA LYS A 384 -1.31 -21.92 -35.81
C LYS A 384 -2.61 -22.70 -35.93
N SER A 385 -2.66 -23.90 -35.35
CA SER A 385 -3.86 -24.75 -35.33
C SER A 385 -4.83 -24.40 -34.19
N THR A 386 -4.40 -23.62 -33.22
CA THR A 386 -5.19 -23.21 -32.07
C THR A 386 -5.38 -21.70 -32.02
N ALA A 387 -6.57 -21.27 -31.62
CA ALA A 387 -6.97 -19.88 -31.58
C ALA A 387 -6.53 -19.18 -30.27
N ASN A 388 -5.28 -19.39 -29.84
CA ASN A 388 -4.76 -18.80 -28.62
C ASN A 388 -4.17 -17.41 -28.86
N LEU A 389 -4.59 -16.42 -28.07
CA LEU A 389 -4.01 -15.08 -28.11
C LEU A 389 -2.51 -15.07 -27.76
N SER A 390 -2.09 -15.98 -26.87
CA SER A 390 -0.67 -16.13 -26.47
C SER A 390 0.26 -16.61 -27.56
N THR A 391 -0.28 -17.11 -28.69
CA THR A 391 0.49 -17.58 -29.85
C THR A 391 0.30 -16.70 -31.09
N GLY A 392 -0.16 -15.46 -30.88
CA GLY A 392 -0.36 -14.50 -31.97
C GLY A 392 -1.78 -14.46 -32.55
N GLY A 393 -2.72 -15.26 -32.00
CA GLY A 393 -4.13 -15.23 -32.39
C GLY A 393 -4.80 -13.88 -32.05
N THR A 394 -5.98 -13.67 -32.65
CA THR A 394 -6.79 -12.46 -32.47
C THR A 394 -8.16 -12.81 -31.90
N SER A 395 -8.95 -11.81 -31.55
CA SER A 395 -10.31 -11.98 -31.06
C SER A 395 -11.26 -10.93 -31.64
N VAL A 396 -12.49 -11.35 -31.94
CA VAL A 396 -13.56 -10.48 -32.40
C VAL A 396 -14.66 -10.47 -31.33
N ASP A 397 -15.09 -9.29 -30.88
CA ASP A 397 -16.22 -9.19 -29.95
C ASP A 397 -17.53 -9.58 -30.64
N VAL A 398 -18.22 -10.58 -30.09
CA VAL A 398 -19.51 -11.07 -30.56
C VAL A 398 -20.61 -11.06 -29.50
N THR A 399 -20.37 -10.32 -28.42
CA THR A 399 -21.23 -10.28 -27.24
C THR A 399 -22.68 -9.97 -27.58
N ASP A 400 -22.91 -8.89 -28.33
CA ASP A 400 -24.26 -8.43 -28.67
C ASP A 400 -24.94 -9.27 -29.76
N LEU A 401 -24.20 -10.23 -30.34
CA LEU A 401 -24.70 -11.14 -31.37
C LEU A 401 -25.19 -12.49 -30.80
N MET A 402 -24.99 -12.72 -29.50
CA MET A 402 -25.37 -13.99 -28.88
C MET A 402 -26.88 -14.21 -28.87
N HIS A 403 -27.30 -15.37 -29.34
CA HIS A 403 -28.70 -15.81 -29.25
C HIS A 403 -29.11 -15.92 -27.76
N PRO A 404 -30.31 -15.49 -27.35
CA PRO A 404 -30.76 -15.52 -25.93
C PRO A 404 -30.68 -16.92 -25.29
N GLU A 405 -30.94 -17.99 -26.02
CA GLU A 405 -30.81 -19.35 -25.50
C GLU A 405 -29.33 -19.70 -25.19
N ASN A 406 -28.39 -19.21 -25.99
CA ASN A 406 -26.95 -19.42 -25.73
C ASN A 406 -26.51 -18.67 -24.49
N VAL A 407 -27.06 -17.46 -24.25
CA VAL A 407 -26.87 -16.71 -22.99
C VAL A 407 -27.38 -17.54 -21.83
N PHE A 408 -28.63 -18.03 -21.90
CA PHE A 408 -29.22 -18.88 -20.87
C PHE A 408 -28.39 -20.16 -20.59
N ILE A 409 -27.91 -20.82 -21.64
CA ILE A 409 -27.06 -22.02 -21.52
C ILE A 409 -25.76 -21.65 -20.77
N ALA A 410 -25.06 -20.57 -21.18
CA ALA A 410 -23.81 -20.15 -20.57
C ALA A 410 -23.98 -19.81 -19.08
N GLU A 411 -25.04 -19.08 -18.71
CA GLU A 411 -25.33 -18.75 -17.31
C GLU A 411 -25.68 -20.00 -16.49
N ARG A 412 -26.36 -20.94 -17.11
CA ARG A 412 -26.70 -22.23 -16.47
C ARG A 412 -25.47 -23.09 -16.24
N ILE A 413 -24.50 -23.10 -17.16
CA ILE A 413 -23.18 -23.76 -16.99
C ILE A 413 -22.48 -23.25 -15.75
N SER A 414 -22.40 -21.92 -15.56
CA SER A 414 -21.79 -21.33 -14.37
C SER A 414 -22.42 -21.86 -13.07
N ARG A 415 -23.75 -21.95 -13.03
CA ARG A 415 -24.50 -22.48 -11.86
C ARG A 415 -24.31 -23.97 -11.66
N VAL A 416 -24.31 -24.78 -12.73
CA VAL A 416 -24.12 -26.23 -12.67
C VAL A 416 -22.74 -26.60 -12.17
N ILE A 417 -21.70 -25.90 -12.63
CA ILE A 417 -20.32 -26.12 -12.19
C ILE A 417 -20.07 -25.46 -10.83
N GLY A 418 -20.73 -24.33 -10.54
CA GLY A 418 -20.60 -23.59 -9.29
C GLY A 418 -19.44 -22.58 -9.27
N LEU A 419 -19.01 -22.08 -10.44
CA LEU A 419 -17.96 -21.06 -10.57
C LEU A 419 -18.57 -19.65 -10.55
N ASP A 420 -17.97 -18.79 -9.76
CA ASP A 420 -18.31 -17.35 -9.70
C ASP A 420 -17.79 -16.57 -10.93
N ILE A 421 -16.66 -16.98 -11.49
CA ILE A 421 -16.09 -16.48 -12.74
C ILE A 421 -15.68 -17.69 -13.58
N CYS A 422 -16.21 -17.81 -14.79
CA CYS A 422 -15.78 -18.87 -15.70
C CYS A 422 -15.71 -18.40 -17.15
N GLY A 423 -14.82 -19.04 -17.88
CA GLY A 423 -14.70 -18.91 -19.32
C GLY A 423 -15.18 -20.20 -19.99
N ILE A 424 -16.19 -20.12 -20.81
CA ILE A 424 -16.79 -21.26 -21.50
C ILE A 424 -16.28 -21.28 -22.95
N ASP A 425 -15.65 -22.37 -23.33
CA ASP A 425 -15.19 -22.58 -24.71
C ASP A 425 -16.28 -23.31 -25.50
N ILE A 426 -16.68 -22.71 -26.61
CA ILE A 426 -17.77 -23.17 -27.48
C ILE A 426 -17.22 -23.35 -28.88
N MET A 427 -17.52 -24.50 -29.49
CA MET A 427 -17.31 -24.72 -30.92
C MET A 427 -18.67 -24.70 -31.63
N ALA A 428 -18.87 -23.76 -32.54
CA ALA A 428 -20.14 -23.60 -33.24
C ALA A 428 -19.96 -22.91 -34.60
N PRO A 429 -20.86 -23.09 -35.55
CA PRO A 429 -20.86 -22.31 -36.81
C PRO A 429 -21.06 -20.80 -36.57
N ASN A 430 -21.84 -20.42 -35.54
CA ASN A 430 -22.05 -19.07 -35.09
C ASN A 430 -22.71 -19.07 -33.69
N LEU A 431 -22.78 -17.91 -33.03
CA LEU A 431 -23.53 -17.75 -31.78
C LEU A 431 -24.86 -17.01 -31.97
N THR A 432 -25.22 -16.64 -33.22
CA THR A 432 -26.47 -15.93 -33.56
C THR A 432 -27.67 -16.84 -33.64
N GLN A 433 -27.43 -18.15 -33.70
CA GLN A 433 -28.44 -19.21 -33.64
C GLN A 433 -28.25 -20.04 -32.38
N SER A 434 -29.32 -20.74 -31.96
CA SER A 434 -29.22 -21.66 -30.81
C SER A 434 -28.20 -22.78 -31.07
N LEU A 435 -27.35 -23.07 -30.06
CA LEU A 435 -26.38 -24.18 -30.15
C LEU A 435 -27.09 -25.53 -30.39
N LYS A 436 -28.33 -25.71 -29.91
CA LYS A 436 -29.09 -26.92 -30.12
C LYS A 436 -29.55 -27.09 -31.57
N GLU A 437 -29.74 -25.99 -32.30
CA GLU A 437 -30.19 -26.01 -33.68
C GLU A 437 -29.03 -26.06 -34.66
N ASN A 438 -27.91 -25.37 -34.35
CA ASN A 438 -26.80 -25.29 -35.28
C ASN A 438 -25.68 -26.33 -35.02
N GLY A 439 -25.91 -27.27 -34.06
CA GLY A 439 -24.97 -28.33 -33.72
C GLY A 439 -23.72 -27.86 -32.96
N GLY A 440 -23.75 -26.65 -32.39
CA GLY A 440 -22.67 -26.16 -31.56
C GLY A 440 -22.60 -26.88 -30.21
N VAL A 441 -21.39 -26.99 -29.64
CA VAL A 441 -21.12 -27.71 -28.40
C VAL A 441 -20.22 -26.94 -27.46
N ILE A 442 -20.34 -27.23 -26.16
CA ILE A 442 -19.42 -26.79 -25.14
C ILE A 442 -18.21 -27.74 -25.15
N LEU A 443 -17.01 -27.18 -25.26
CA LEU A 443 -15.76 -27.94 -25.25
C LEU A 443 -15.18 -28.06 -23.85
N GLU A 444 -15.11 -26.95 -23.13
CA GLU A 444 -14.56 -26.91 -21.76
C GLU A 444 -15.05 -25.68 -20.97
N VAL A 445 -14.91 -25.76 -19.66
CA VAL A 445 -15.19 -24.66 -18.73
C VAL A 445 -13.91 -24.34 -17.96
N ASN A 446 -13.49 -23.09 -18.01
CA ASN A 446 -12.23 -22.65 -17.42
C ASN A 446 -12.49 -21.82 -16.13
N ALA A 447 -11.89 -22.23 -15.00
CA ALA A 447 -12.06 -21.59 -13.69
C ALA A 447 -11.30 -20.27 -13.53
N ALA A 448 -10.26 -20.03 -14.33
CA ALA A 448 -9.45 -18.80 -14.26
C ALA A 448 -9.30 -18.16 -15.65
N PRO A 449 -10.39 -17.67 -16.25
CA PRO A 449 -10.36 -17.17 -17.63
C PRO A 449 -9.55 -15.89 -17.75
N GLY A 450 -8.77 -15.78 -18.83
CA GLY A 450 -8.10 -14.52 -19.19
C GLY A 450 -9.09 -13.48 -19.72
N PHE A 451 -8.95 -12.23 -19.31
CA PHE A 451 -9.82 -11.11 -19.71
C PHE A 451 -9.35 -10.38 -20.97
N ARG A 452 -8.09 -10.58 -21.37
CA ARG A 452 -7.42 -9.77 -22.42
C ARG A 452 -8.24 -9.68 -23.71
N MET A 453 -8.82 -10.80 -24.17
CA MET A 453 -9.60 -10.84 -25.42
C MET A 453 -10.89 -10.01 -25.37
N HIS A 454 -11.43 -9.78 -24.18
CA HIS A 454 -12.64 -8.99 -24.00
C HIS A 454 -12.31 -7.52 -23.69
N LEU A 455 -11.21 -7.27 -22.96
CA LEU A 455 -10.74 -5.91 -22.64
C LEU A 455 -10.30 -5.15 -23.89
N ALA A 456 -9.67 -5.87 -24.83
CA ALA A 456 -9.14 -5.26 -26.03
C ALA A 456 -9.21 -6.26 -27.21
N PRO A 457 -10.40 -6.50 -27.77
CA PRO A 457 -10.56 -7.31 -28.97
C PRO A 457 -9.86 -6.65 -30.17
N SER A 458 -9.48 -7.46 -31.16
CA SER A 458 -8.91 -6.95 -32.41
C SER A 458 -9.95 -6.21 -33.22
N GLU A 459 -11.19 -6.69 -33.16
CA GLU A 459 -12.36 -6.11 -33.83
C GLU A 459 -13.55 -6.09 -32.86
N GLY A 460 -14.42 -5.10 -32.99
CA GLY A 460 -15.60 -4.91 -32.14
C GLY A 460 -15.34 -4.01 -30.94
N LEU A 461 -16.14 -4.14 -29.88
CA LEU A 461 -16.14 -3.23 -28.73
C LEU A 461 -15.31 -3.77 -27.56
N PRO A 462 -14.39 -2.99 -26.98
CA PRO A 462 -13.78 -3.33 -25.70
C PRO A 462 -14.83 -3.39 -24.59
N ARG A 463 -14.77 -4.43 -23.75
CA ARG A 463 -15.72 -4.64 -22.65
C ARG A 463 -15.04 -4.46 -21.31
N ASN A 464 -15.60 -3.63 -20.43
CA ASN A 464 -15.12 -3.52 -19.06
C ASN A 464 -15.61 -4.72 -18.24
N VAL A 465 -14.95 -5.85 -18.40
CA VAL A 465 -15.28 -7.09 -17.70
C VAL A 465 -14.81 -7.10 -16.24
N ALA A 466 -14.03 -6.11 -15.82
CA ALA A 466 -13.59 -5.97 -14.44
C ALA A 466 -14.68 -5.38 -13.53
N ALA A 467 -15.55 -4.53 -14.06
CA ALA A 467 -16.64 -3.92 -13.30
C ALA A 467 -17.55 -4.95 -12.62
N PRO A 468 -18.08 -5.97 -13.33
CA PRO A 468 -18.89 -7.03 -12.72
C PRO A 468 -18.17 -7.83 -11.63
N VAL A 469 -16.85 -8.00 -11.73
CA VAL A 469 -16.05 -8.64 -10.67
C VAL A 469 -16.08 -7.80 -9.39
N ILE A 470 -15.91 -6.50 -9.53
CA ILE A 470 -15.97 -5.59 -8.38
C ILE A 470 -17.39 -5.54 -7.81
N ASP A 471 -18.42 -5.50 -8.65
CA ASP A 471 -19.83 -5.55 -8.20
C ASP A 471 -20.15 -6.84 -7.44
N MET A 472 -19.61 -7.96 -7.89
CA MET A 472 -19.75 -9.27 -7.21
C MET A 472 -19.04 -9.27 -5.84
N LEU A 473 -17.84 -8.72 -5.74
CA LEU A 473 -17.07 -8.70 -4.50
C LEU A 473 -17.59 -7.66 -3.51
N TYR A 474 -17.96 -6.49 -4.03
CA TYR A 474 -18.47 -5.34 -3.28
C TYR A 474 -19.82 -4.87 -3.87
N PRO A 475 -20.88 -5.63 -3.64
CA PRO A 475 -22.22 -5.19 -4.05
C PRO A 475 -22.58 -3.86 -3.38
N PRO A 476 -23.53 -3.11 -3.94
CA PRO A 476 -23.95 -1.81 -3.40
C PRO A 476 -24.22 -1.86 -1.89
N GLY A 477 -23.63 -0.94 -1.14
CA GLY A 477 -23.76 -0.85 0.32
C GLY A 477 -22.75 -1.70 1.11
N LYS A 478 -21.97 -2.58 0.50
CA LYS A 478 -20.91 -3.30 1.20
C LYS A 478 -19.66 -2.44 1.32
N PRO A 479 -19.18 -2.17 2.57
CA PRO A 479 -17.97 -1.37 2.74
C PRO A 479 -16.73 -2.14 2.27
N SER A 480 -15.78 -1.42 1.69
CA SER A 480 -14.46 -1.94 1.34
C SER A 480 -13.38 -1.52 2.33
N ARG A 481 -13.67 -0.52 3.17
CA ARG A 481 -12.73 0.05 4.14
C ARG A 481 -13.19 -0.24 5.56
N ILE A 482 -12.23 -0.25 6.48
CA ILE A 482 -12.50 -0.09 7.90
C ILE A 482 -12.22 1.36 8.30
N PRO A 483 -12.84 1.88 9.36
CA PRO A 483 -12.51 3.20 9.89
C PRO A 483 -11.05 3.31 10.32
N ILE A 484 -10.43 4.46 10.04
CA ILE A 484 -9.04 4.76 10.39
C ILE A 484 -9.01 6.08 11.15
N ILE A 485 -8.47 6.07 12.38
CA ILE A 485 -8.05 7.26 13.09
C ILE A 485 -6.53 7.29 13.11
N SER A 486 -5.92 8.36 12.59
CA SER A 486 -4.46 8.52 12.58
C SER A 486 -4.05 9.67 13.49
N VAL A 487 -3.11 9.42 14.40
CA VAL A 487 -2.67 10.37 15.41
C VAL A 487 -1.21 10.74 15.20
N THR A 488 -0.95 12.04 15.06
CA THR A 488 0.40 12.60 15.00
C THR A 488 0.55 13.76 16.00
N GLY A 489 1.74 14.30 16.10
CA GLY A 489 2.05 15.42 16.99
C GLY A 489 3.50 15.36 17.46
N THR A 490 3.95 16.31 18.24
CA THR A 490 5.25 16.25 18.92
C THR A 490 5.13 15.36 20.14
N ASN A 491 4.27 15.67 21.08
CA ASN A 491 4.01 14.95 22.31
C ASN A 491 2.58 14.41 22.35
N GLY A 492 2.30 13.39 23.19
CA GLY A 492 0.97 12.85 23.44
C GLY A 492 0.44 11.83 22.43
N LYS A 493 1.13 11.55 21.32
CA LYS A 493 0.70 10.61 20.25
C LYS A 493 0.30 9.23 20.80
N THR A 494 1.23 8.57 21.46
CA THR A 494 1.06 7.20 21.97
C THR A 494 -0.10 7.11 22.97
N THR A 495 -0.16 8.03 23.92
CA THR A 495 -1.23 8.08 24.93
C THR A 495 -2.59 8.30 24.27
N THR A 496 -2.71 9.26 23.35
CA THR A 496 -3.95 9.54 22.62
C THR A 496 -4.36 8.35 21.77
N THR A 497 -3.43 7.72 21.05
CA THR A 497 -3.68 6.52 20.24
C THR A 497 -4.21 5.36 21.08
N ARG A 498 -3.56 5.06 22.20
CA ARG A 498 -3.97 3.99 23.10
C ARG A 498 -5.32 4.26 23.77
N LEU A 499 -5.58 5.51 24.15
CA LEU A 499 -6.87 5.89 24.72
C LEU A 499 -8.00 5.77 23.69
N ILE A 500 -7.79 6.24 22.44
CA ILE A 500 -8.75 6.05 21.36
C ILE A 500 -8.98 4.56 21.11
N ALA A 501 -7.91 3.75 21.03
CA ALA A 501 -8.03 2.30 20.83
C ALA A 501 -8.84 1.62 21.96
N HIS A 502 -8.64 2.05 23.21
CA HIS A 502 -9.43 1.58 24.34
C HIS A 502 -10.91 1.98 24.23
N ILE A 503 -11.21 3.21 23.81
CA ILE A 503 -12.59 3.66 23.58
C ILE A 503 -13.23 2.83 22.47
N VAL A 504 -12.53 2.64 21.35
CA VAL A 504 -13.00 1.83 20.21
C VAL A 504 -13.34 0.41 20.65
N LYS A 505 -12.41 -0.22 21.40
CA LYS A 505 -12.60 -1.58 21.92
C LYS A 505 -13.80 -1.70 22.85
N ASN A 506 -13.97 -0.75 23.78
CA ASN A 506 -15.09 -0.75 24.72
C ASN A 506 -16.45 -0.45 24.03
N ASN A 507 -16.41 0.06 22.81
CA ASN A 507 -17.58 0.19 21.95
C ASN A 507 -17.76 -0.99 20.99
N ASN A 508 -17.22 -2.17 21.33
CA ASN A 508 -17.40 -3.47 20.69
C ASN A 508 -16.79 -3.62 19.30
N TYR A 509 -15.77 -2.84 18.94
CA TYR A 509 -14.99 -3.06 17.74
C TYR A 509 -13.73 -3.89 18.03
N LYS A 510 -13.36 -4.75 17.09
CA LYS A 510 -12.05 -5.40 17.09
C LYS A 510 -11.02 -4.40 16.56
N VAL A 511 -10.35 -3.75 17.50
CA VAL A 511 -9.38 -2.70 17.17
C VAL A 511 -8.01 -3.27 16.86
N GLY A 512 -7.39 -2.75 15.79
CA GLY A 512 -5.97 -2.86 15.53
C GLY A 512 -5.30 -1.50 15.70
N PHE A 513 -4.16 -1.43 16.40
CA PHE A 513 -3.48 -0.15 16.57
C PHE A 513 -1.96 -0.29 16.58
N THR A 514 -1.28 0.79 16.22
CA THR A 514 0.18 0.90 16.17
C THR A 514 0.63 2.03 17.08
N THR A 515 1.74 1.81 17.78
CA THR A 515 2.35 2.80 18.68
C THR A 515 3.88 2.75 18.58
N SER A 516 4.55 3.64 19.30
CA SER A 516 6.02 3.66 19.38
C SER A 516 6.62 2.43 20.08
N ASP A 517 5.82 1.60 20.70
CA ASP A 517 6.26 0.39 21.42
C ASP A 517 5.80 -0.92 20.77
N GLY A 518 4.82 -0.89 19.85
CA GLY A 518 4.42 -2.11 19.14
C GLY A 518 3.15 -2.02 18.31
N ILE A 519 2.88 -3.13 17.59
CA ILE A 519 1.64 -3.41 16.87
C ILE A 519 0.74 -4.24 17.76
N TYR A 520 -0.53 -3.85 17.85
CA TYR A 520 -1.52 -4.51 18.68
C TYR A 520 -2.78 -4.86 17.90
N ILE A 521 -3.31 -6.05 18.13
CA ILE A 521 -4.66 -6.45 17.73
C ILE A 521 -5.43 -6.78 19.00
N GLN A 522 -6.46 -6.02 19.28
CA GLN A 522 -7.14 -6.01 20.56
C GLN A 522 -6.14 -5.72 21.71
N ASN A 523 -5.91 -6.69 22.61
CA ASN A 523 -4.95 -6.56 23.70
C ASN A 523 -3.65 -7.32 23.47
N HIS A 524 -3.51 -7.98 22.33
CA HIS A 524 -2.34 -8.80 22.03
C HIS A 524 -1.31 -7.97 21.28
N MET A 525 -0.10 -7.90 21.83
CA MET A 525 1.05 -7.35 21.11
C MET A 525 1.50 -8.37 20.06
N MET A 526 1.47 -7.96 18.81
CA MET A 526 1.86 -8.80 17.66
C MET A 526 3.34 -8.62 17.32
N GLU A 527 3.83 -7.40 17.43
CA GLU A 527 5.22 -7.04 17.14
C GLU A 527 5.66 -5.93 18.11
N LYS A 528 6.87 -6.06 18.68
CA LYS A 528 7.45 -5.08 19.61
C LYS A 528 8.41 -4.15 18.87
N GLY A 529 8.37 -2.86 19.17
CA GLY A 529 9.29 -1.85 18.66
C GLY A 529 8.59 -0.61 18.13
N ASP A 530 9.35 0.33 17.55
CA ASP A 530 8.78 1.55 16.94
C ASP A 530 8.01 1.18 15.66
N THR A 531 6.70 1.11 15.80
CA THR A 531 5.76 0.73 14.74
C THR A 531 4.92 1.89 14.23
N THR A 532 5.42 3.12 14.33
CA THR A 532 4.73 4.35 13.90
C THR A 532 4.86 4.65 12.41
N GLY A 533 5.32 3.68 11.63
CA GLY A 533 5.56 3.82 10.19
C GLY A 533 4.50 3.19 9.30
N PRO A 534 4.61 3.39 7.96
CA PRO A 534 3.62 2.91 7.00
C PRO A 534 3.52 1.38 6.91
N ILE A 535 4.61 0.64 7.14
CA ILE A 535 4.60 -0.83 7.11
C ILE A 535 3.70 -1.39 8.21
N SER A 536 3.77 -0.79 9.40
CA SER A 536 2.95 -1.21 10.55
C SER A 536 1.47 -0.84 10.34
N ALA A 537 1.19 0.30 9.70
CA ALA A 537 -0.17 0.64 9.28
C ALA A 537 -0.72 -0.39 8.28
N GLU A 538 0.07 -0.78 7.28
CA GLU A 538 -0.32 -1.83 6.34
C GLU A 538 -0.52 -3.18 7.03
N TYR A 539 0.27 -3.51 8.07
CA TYR A 539 0.09 -4.73 8.86
C TYR A 539 -1.32 -4.80 9.43
N ILE A 540 -1.76 -3.73 10.10
CA ILE A 540 -3.12 -3.62 10.64
C ILE A 540 -4.18 -3.74 9.54
N LEU A 541 -4.00 -3.05 8.41
CA LEU A 541 -4.97 -3.06 7.31
C LEU A 541 -5.05 -4.40 6.56
N LYS A 542 -4.03 -5.24 6.68
CA LYS A 542 -3.99 -6.61 6.13
C LYS A 542 -4.66 -7.65 7.02
N ASP A 543 -4.84 -7.37 8.30
CA ASP A 543 -5.40 -8.35 9.24
C ASP A 543 -6.92 -8.48 9.07
N PRO A 544 -7.43 -9.69 8.77
CA PRO A 544 -8.86 -9.90 8.50
C PRO A 544 -9.75 -9.82 9.74
N ASN A 545 -9.17 -9.74 10.95
CA ASN A 545 -9.94 -9.61 12.20
C ASN A 545 -10.16 -8.16 12.59
N VAL A 546 -9.42 -7.22 12.03
CA VAL A 546 -9.50 -5.81 12.42
C VAL A 546 -10.73 -5.14 11.80
N GLU A 547 -11.56 -4.57 12.65
CA GLU A 547 -12.76 -3.81 12.28
C GLU A 547 -12.55 -2.29 12.35
N PHE A 548 -11.53 -1.85 13.08
CA PHE A 548 -11.18 -0.45 13.28
C PHE A 548 -9.68 -0.29 13.47
N ALA A 549 -9.07 0.67 12.79
CA ALA A 549 -7.63 0.96 12.89
C ALA A 549 -7.38 2.28 13.63
N VAL A 550 -6.46 2.28 14.62
CA VAL A 550 -5.97 3.49 15.28
C VAL A 550 -4.46 3.54 15.13
N LEU A 551 -3.96 4.49 14.35
CA LEU A 551 -2.58 4.48 13.86
C LEU A 551 -1.79 5.66 14.41
N GLU A 552 -0.82 5.40 15.28
CA GLU A 552 0.19 6.40 15.60
C GLU A 552 1.08 6.63 14.39
N THR A 553 1.25 7.89 13.99
CA THR A 553 2.02 8.27 12.81
C THR A 553 3.11 9.27 13.18
N ALA A 554 4.36 8.81 13.19
CA ALA A 554 5.50 9.65 13.50
C ALA A 554 6.11 10.32 12.25
N ARG A 555 6.74 11.48 12.45
CA ARG A 555 7.48 12.23 11.45
C ARG A 555 8.41 11.37 10.59
N GLY A 556 9.19 10.50 11.26
CA GLY A 556 10.19 9.67 10.57
C GLY A 556 9.58 8.72 9.55
N GLY A 557 8.40 8.15 9.84
CA GLY A 557 7.65 7.29 8.92
C GLY A 557 7.19 8.05 7.67
N ILE A 558 6.59 9.24 7.88
CA ILE A 558 6.10 10.10 6.78
C ILE A 558 7.24 10.49 5.83
N LEU A 559 8.38 10.90 6.38
CA LEU A 559 9.53 11.32 5.58
C LEU A 559 10.19 10.16 4.81
N ARG A 560 10.18 8.94 5.38
CA ARG A 560 10.83 7.78 4.73
C ARG A 560 10.01 7.13 3.63
N SER A 561 8.69 7.08 3.76
CA SER A 561 7.85 6.30 2.84
C SER A 561 6.44 6.88 2.63
N GLY A 562 6.09 7.99 3.27
CA GLY A 562 4.73 8.51 3.30
C GLY A 562 3.84 7.75 4.29
N LEU A 563 2.52 7.91 4.17
CA LEU A 563 1.54 7.18 4.99
C LEU A 563 1.28 5.77 4.44
N GLY A 564 0.96 4.83 5.32
CA GLY A 564 0.56 3.46 4.94
C GLY A 564 -0.91 3.31 4.51
N PHE A 565 -1.62 4.42 4.34
CA PHE A 565 -3.02 4.48 3.89
C PHE A 565 -3.23 5.71 3.00
N LYS A 566 -4.21 5.66 2.11
CA LYS A 566 -4.53 6.77 1.19
C LYS A 566 -5.36 7.86 1.86
N VAL A 567 -6.34 7.46 2.67
CA VAL A 567 -7.25 8.35 3.40
C VAL A 567 -7.57 7.76 4.77
N CYS A 568 -7.88 8.63 5.74
CA CYS A 568 -8.41 8.27 7.05
C CYS A 568 -9.74 8.99 7.31
N ASP A 569 -10.48 8.51 8.30
CA ASP A 569 -11.75 9.11 8.72
C ASP A 569 -11.51 10.29 9.66
N ILE A 570 -10.56 10.14 10.57
CA ILE A 570 -10.14 11.18 11.49
C ILE A 570 -8.62 11.28 11.53
N GLY A 571 -8.11 12.50 11.38
CA GLY A 571 -6.70 12.84 11.58
C GLY A 571 -6.55 13.71 12.82
N VAL A 572 -5.62 13.39 13.70
CA VAL A 572 -5.37 14.09 14.96
C VAL A 572 -3.98 14.67 14.98
N ILE A 573 -3.84 15.96 15.27
CA ILE A 573 -2.56 16.58 15.63
C ILE A 573 -2.66 17.04 17.08
N THR A 574 -1.89 16.41 17.95
CA THR A 574 -1.90 16.75 19.39
C THR A 574 -1.24 18.10 19.66
N ASN A 575 -0.10 18.37 19.04
CA ASN A 575 0.64 19.63 19.10
C ASN A 575 1.79 19.63 18.10
N ILE A 576 2.32 20.84 17.80
CA ILE A 576 3.51 21.03 16.94
C ILE A 576 4.49 21.93 17.69
N GLN A 577 5.52 21.33 18.25
CA GLN A 577 6.50 22.02 19.09
C GLN A 577 7.90 21.63 18.65
N GLU A 578 8.89 22.40 19.06
CA GLU A 578 10.29 22.15 18.72
C GLU A 578 10.73 20.78 19.23
N ASP A 579 11.02 19.92 18.30
CA ASP A 579 11.56 18.59 18.56
C ASP A 579 12.16 18.03 17.26
N HIS A 580 13.30 17.39 17.37
CA HIS A 580 14.03 16.84 16.21
C HIS A 580 14.35 17.86 15.11
N LEU A 581 14.50 19.12 15.42
CA LEU A 581 14.97 20.14 14.48
C LEU A 581 16.44 19.90 14.12
N GLY A 582 16.80 20.19 12.87
CA GLY A 582 18.15 19.92 12.32
C GLY A 582 18.31 18.54 11.70
N LEU A 583 17.28 17.64 11.80
CA LEU A 583 17.33 16.28 11.25
C LEU A 583 16.46 16.14 10.00
N SER A 584 17.00 15.46 8.96
CA SER A 584 16.23 15.08 7.75
C SER A 584 15.58 16.28 7.04
N ASP A 585 16.31 17.39 6.89
CA ASP A 585 15.86 18.65 6.27
C ASP A 585 14.68 19.35 6.99
N ILE A 586 14.44 19.03 8.27
CA ILE A 586 13.48 19.72 9.13
C ILE A 586 14.27 20.72 9.99
N HIS A 587 14.17 22.01 9.69
CA HIS A 587 15.01 23.01 10.32
C HIS A 587 14.23 23.94 11.26
N ASP A 588 12.94 24.07 11.02
CA ASP A 588 12.07 24.95 11.79
C ASP A 588 10.67 24.30 12.01
N LEU A 589 9.86 25.00 12.78
CA LEU A 589 8.48 24.57 13.07
C LEU A 589 7.60 24.52 11.80
N LYS A 590 7.88 25.33 10.80
CA LYS A 590 7.12 25.32 9.55
C LYS A 590 7.37 24.06 8.74
N ASP A 591 8.62 23.59 8.67
CA ASP A 591 8.96 22.31 8.05
C ASP A 591 8.28 21.16 8.81
N LEU A 592 8.34 21.19 10.15
CA LEU A 592 7.71 20.17 11.00
C LEU A 592 6.19 20.16 10.84
N SER A 593 5.56 21.33 10.78
CA SER A 593 4.11 21.51 10.55
C SER A 593 3.70 20.89 9.22
N ARG A 594 4.47 21.14 8.16
CA ARG A 594 4.23 20.57 6.84
C ARG A 594 4.26 19.03 6.82
N VAL A 595 5.17 18.41 7.58
CA VAL A 595 5.23 16.95 7.69
C VAL A 595 4.01 16.41 8.42
N LYS A 596 3.63 17.01 9.56
CA LYS A 596 2.50 16.56 10.35
C LYS A 596 1.15 16.83 9.67
N ALA A 597 1.05 17.89 8.88
CA ALA A 597 -0.13 18.23 8.09
C ALA A 597 -0.55 17.11 7.13
N VAL A 598 0.40 16.29 6.62
CA VAL A 598 0.10 15.15 5.73
C VAL A 598 -0.96 14.21 6.33
N VAL A 599 -1.00 14.03 7.66
CA VAL A 599 -1.99 13.18 8.33
C VAL A 599 -3.40 13.76 8.18
N VAL A 600 -3.59 15.05 8.50
CA VAL A 600 -4.91 15.70 8.45
C VAL A 600 -5.32 16.10 7.04
N GLU A 601 -4.37 16.36 6.15
CA GLU A 601 -4.62 16.50 4.70
C GLU A 601 -5.08 15.19 4.05
N SER A 602 -4.81 14.05 4.70
CA SER A 602 -5.26 12.72 4.26
C SER A 602 -6.61 12.32 4.80
N VAL A 603 -7.28 13.18 5.55
CA VAL A 603 -8.66 12.97 6.00
C VAL A 603 -9.60 13.03 4.77
N LYS A 604 -10.57 12.12 4.71
CA LYS A 604 -11.62 12.16 3.69
C LYS A 604 -12.44 13.43 3.80
N LYS A 605 -13.05 13.87 2.71
CA LYS A 605 -13.74 15.17 2.65
C LYS A 605 -14.85 15.34 3.69
N ASP A 606 -15.57 14.28 4.01
CA ASP A 606 -16.61 14.21 5.04
C ASP A 606 -16.09 13.79 6.43
N GLY A 607 -14.77 13.59 6.56
CA GLY A 607 -14.10 13.25 7.81
C GLY A 607 -13.73 14.47 8.66
N TRP A 608 -12.92 14.26 9.71
CA TRP A 608 -12.59 15.28 10.68
C TRP A 608 -11.09 15.41 10.94
N ALA A 609 -10.59 16.62 10.94
CA ALA A 609 -9.30 16.97 11.50
C ALA A 609 -9.48 17.48 12.94
N VAL A 610 -8.86 16.80 13.89
CA VAL A 610 -8.87 17.16 15.32
C VAL A 610 -7.55 17.85 15.65
N LEU A 611 -7.63 19.14 16.00
CA LEU A 611 -6.46 20.01 16.14
C LEU A 611 -6.44 20.73 17.48
N ASN A 612 -5.23 21.00 17.99
CA ASN A 612 -5.06 21.78 19.21
C ASN A 612 -5.34 23.27 18.93
N GLY A 613 -6.35 23.82 19.58
CA GLY A 613 -6.75 25.22 19.45
C GLY A 613 -5.79 26.24 20.12
N GLU A 614 -4.86 25.77 20.96
CA GLU A 614 -3.83 26.60 21.59
C GLU A 614 -2.54 26.65 20.79
N ASP A 615 -2.44 25.87 19.70
CA ASP A 615 -1.24 25.76 18.86
C ASP A 615 -1.43 26.50 17.54
N GLU A 616 -0.72 27.62 17.39
CA GLU A 616 -0.79 28.44 16.17
C GLU A 616 -0.47 27.68 14.89
N ASN A 617 0.46 26.72 14.93
CA ASN A 617 0.80 25.89 13.78
C ASN A 617 -0.37 24.97 13.40
N CYS A 618 -1.09 24.44 14.38
CA CYS A 618 -2.31 23.67 14.14
C CYS A 618 -3.42 24.55 13.51
N LEU A 619 -3.61 25.76 13.99
CA LEU A 619 -4.57 26.72 13.45
C LEU A 619 -4.23 27.16 12.02
N GLU A 620 -2.93 27.32 11.72
CA GLU A 620 -2.51 27.62 10.35
C GLU A 620 -2.79 26.47 9.38
N ILE A 621 -2.54 25.22 9.80
CA ILE A 621 -2.89 24.03 9.01
C ILE A 621 -4.41 23.99 8.76
N ALA A 622 -5.22 24.29 9.77
CA ALA A 622 -6.69 24.26 9.68
C ALA A 622 -7.23 25.06 8.48
N LYS A 623 -6.61 26.20 8.16
CA LYS A 623 -7.04 27.11 7.06
C LYS A 623 -6.95 26.48 5.67
N SER A 624 -6.11 25.47 5.48
CA SER A 624 -5.86 24.83 4.20
C SER A 624 -6.59 23.50 4.00
N LEU A 625 -7.29 22.99 5.03
CA LEU A 625 -7.92 21.68 4.99
C LEU A 625 -9.24 21.71 4.19
N SER A 626 -9.51 20.62 3.50
CA SER A 626 -10.77 20.42 2.75
C SER A 626 -11.79 19.55 3.49
N CYS A 627 -11.41 18.98 4.64
CA CYS A 627 -12.29 18.22 5.52
C CYS A 627 -12.88 19.09 6.64
N ASN A 628 -13.76 18.52 7.47
CA ASN A 628 -14.24 19.21 8.66
C ASN A 628 -13.12 19.36 9.69
N VAL A 629 -13.13 20.48 10.42
CA VAL A 629 -12.18 20.77 11.49
C VAL A 629 -12.93 20.77 12.84
N ALA A 630 -12.28 20.21 13.86
CA ALA A 630 -12.71 20.28 15.25
C ALA A 630 -11.50 20.59 16.13
N LEU A 631 -11.70 21.42 17.15
CA LEU A 631 -10.62 21.91 18.00
C LEU A 631 -10.71 21.36 19.42
N PHE A 632 -9.57 21.24 20.09
CA PHE A 632 -9.55 20.99 21.53
C PHE A 632 -8.62 21.99 22.24
N SER A 633 -8.93 22.29 23.52
CA SER A 633 -8.15 23.22 24.34
C SER A 633 -8.32 22.94 25.81
N LEU A 634 -7.26 23.18 26.59
CA LEU A 634 -7.30 23.22 28.07
C LEU A 634 -8.02 24.46 28.59
N ASP A 635 -8.04 25.54 27.83
CA ASP A 635 -8.73 26.78 28.15
C ASP A 635 -10.05 26.87 27.37
N GLU A 636 -11.17 26.87 28.12
CA GLU A 636 -12.52 27.06 27.53
C GLU A 636 -12.73 28.44 26.88
N ASN A 637 -11.92 29.44 27.27
CA ASN A 637 -11.95 30.81 26.79
C ASN A 637 -10.89 31.09 25.68
N CYS A 638 -10.17 30.07 25.23
CA CYS A 638 -9.24 30.21 24.14
C CYS A 638 -9.94 30.87 22.92
N PRO A 639 -9.41 32.00 22.38
CA PRO A 639 -10.08 32.75 21.31
C PRO A 639 -10.44 31.86 20.11
N ALA A 640 -9.54 30.99 19.69
CA ALA A 640 -9.78 30.06 18.57
C ALA A 640 -10.96 29.11 18.84
N ILE A 641 -11.15 28.66 20.08
CA ILE A 641 -12.30 27.83 20.48
C ILE A 641 -13.60 28.62 20.45
N VAL A 642 -13.57 29.86 21.00
CA VAL A 642 -14.75 30.74 21.07
C VAL A 642 -15.23 31.06 19.65
N ASP A 643 -14.33 31.50 18.78
CA ASP A 643 -14.64 31.85 17.38
C ASP A 643 -15.14 30.62 16.62
N HIS A 644 -14.43 29.48 16.73
CA HIS A 644 -14.82 28.24 16.06
C HIS A 644 -16.21 27.74 16.47
N CYS A 645 -16.54 27.80 17.77
CA CYS A 645 -17.86 27.42 18.27
C CYS A 645 -18.94 28.42 17.83
N ALA A 646 -18.64 29.74 17.79
CA ALA A 646 -19.57 30.77 17.32
C ALA A 646 -19.93 30.56 15.84
N GLU A 647 -19.01 30.03 15.03
CA GLU A 647 -19.23 29.66 13.63
C GLU A 647 -19.94 28.29 13.48
N GLY A 648 -20.33 27.65 14.58
CA GLY A 648 -21.01 26.33 14.58
C GLY A 648 -20.08 25.12 14.59
N GLY A 649 -18.80 25.34 14.76
CA GLY A 649 -17.79 24.30 14.90
C GLY A 649 -17.95 23.47 16.18
N ILE A 650 -17.26 22.34 16.22
CA ILE A 650 -17.27 21.42 17.38
C ILE A 650 -15.92 21.48 18.07
N ALA A 651 -15.92 21.56 19.40
CA ALA A 651 -14.71 21.58 20.19
C ALA A 651 -14.82 20.71 21.46
N ALA A 652 -13.68 20.27 21.97
CA ALA A 652 -13.57 19.67 23.29
C ALA A 652 -12.74 20.57 24.20
N VAL A 653 -13.23 20.89 25.40
CA VAL A 653 -12.57 21.80 26.33
C VAL A 653 -12.55 21.25 27.76
N TYR A 654 -11.55 21.68 28.53
CA TYR A 654 -11.53 21.49 29.95
C TYR A 654 -12.24 22.67 30.65
N GLU A 655 -13.47 22.43 31.09
CA GLU A 655 -14.36 23.46 31.62
C GLU A 655 -14.82 23.11 33.07
N ASN A 656 -14.52 23.94 34.04
CA ASN A 656 -14.97 23.75 35.45
C ASN A 656 -14.68 22.33 35.99
N GLY A 657 -13.52 21.77 35.65
CA GLY A 657 -13.12 20.43 36.09
C GLY A 657 -13.68 19.27 35.24
N PHE A 658 -14.42 19.56 34.15
CA PHE A 658 -15.01 18.56 33.27
C PHE A 658 -14.34 18.54 31.88
N ILE A 659 -14.31 17.37 31.30
CA ILE A 659 -14.12 17.17 29.84
C ILE A 659 -15.48 17.47 29.23
N THR A 660 -15.53 18.54 28.43
CA THR A 660 -16.79 19.06 27.86
C THR A 660 -16.68 19.16 26.32
N ILE A 661 -17.66 18.61 25.61
CA ILE A 661 -17.84 18.84 24.15
C ILE A 661 -18.74 20.06 23.98
N LYS A 662 -18.33 21.00 23.12
CA LYS A 662 -19.07 22.23 22.78
C LYS A 662 -19.41 22.24 21.29
N LYS A 663 -20.63 22.75 20.99
CA LYS A 663 -21.07 23.05 19.61
C LYS A 663 -21.98 24.26 19.67
N GLY A 664 -21.50 25.44 19.30
CA GLY A 664 -22.19 26.68 19.55
C GLY A 664 -22.47 26.82 21.07
N ASP A 665 -23.72 27.10 21.44
CA ASP A 665 -24.17 27.18 22.84
C ASP A 665 -24.39 25.81 23.50
N TRP A 666 -24.36 24.75 22.73
CA TRP A 666 -24.57 23.38 23.23
C TRP A 666 -23.33 22.86 23.92
N LYS A 667 -23.55 22.25 25.09
CA LYS A 667 -22.48 21.66 25.91
C LYS A 667 -22.87 20.26 26.38
N ILE A 668 -21.96 19.32 26.25
CA ILE A 668 -22.08 17.96 26.77
C ILE A 668 -20.91 17.74 27.72
N ARG A 669 -21.17 17.68 29.01
CA ARG A 669 -20.18 17.29 30.02
C ARG A 669 -20.02 15.77 30.01
N VAL A 670 -18.87 15.30 29.54
CA VAL A 670 -18.60 13.87 29.39
C VAL A 670 -18.27 13.26 30.77
N GLU A 671 -17.20 13.74 31.43
CA GLU A 671 -16.80 13.26 32.74
C GLU A 671 -15.94 14.32 33.46
N ARG A 672 -15.87 14.22 34.82
CA ARG A 672 -14.92 15.01 35.60
C ARG A 672 -13.49 14.50 35.38
N ALA A 673 -12.55 15.40 35.19
CA ALA A 673 -11.15 15.02 34.97
C ALA A 673 -10.59 14.23 36.18
N THR A 674 -11.02 14.56 37.40
CA THR A 674 -10.60 13.83 38.62
C THR A 674 -11.05 12.37 38.68
N HIS A 675 -12.06 11.98 37.90
CA HIS A 675 -12.54 10.60 37.79
C HIS A 675 -11.84 9.81 36.66
N ILE A 676 -10.98 10.47 35.87
CA ILE A 676 -10.25 9.87 34.80
C ILE A 676 -8.84 9.52 35.27
N PRO A 677 -8.50 8.25 35.50
CA PRO A 677 -7.22 7.86 36.09
C PRO A 677 -6.01 8.43 35.36
N LEU A 678 -6.07 8.51 34.03
CA LEU A 678 -5.01 9.03 33.18
C LEU A 678 -4.62 10.47 33.53
N THR A 679 -5.52 11.27 34.08
CA THR A 679 -5.25 12.67 34.40
C THR A 679 -4.53 12.86 35.75
N LEU A 680 -4.29 11.77 36.48
CA LEU A 680 -3.70 11.78 37.83
C LEU A 680 -4.39 12.77 38.76
N ASN A 681 -5.68 12.58 38.92
CA ASN A 681 -6.55 13.45 39.72
C ASN A 681 -6.60 14.92 39.21
N ALA A 682 -6.63 15.09 37.89
CA ALA A 682 -6.58 16.37 37.19
C ALA A 682 -5.29 17.19 37.39
N LYS A 683 -4.23 16.62 37.93
CA LYS A 683 -2.95 17.27 38.16
C LYS A 683 -2.06 17.30 36.89
N ALA A 684 -2.18 16.31 36.01
CA ALA A 684 -1.41 16.21 34.76
C ALA A 684 -2.16 16.89 33.58
N LYS A 685 -1.98 18.22 33.41
CA LYS A 685 -2.71 18.99 32.38
C LYS A 685 -2.48 18.50 30.98
N PHE A 686 -1.24 18.11 30.64
CA PHE A 686 -0.93 17.56 29.30
C PHE A 686 -1.64 16.21 29.04
N MET A 687 -1.95 15.44 30.11
CA MET A 687 -2.79 14.25 29.96
C MET A 687 -4.26 14.62 29.74
N ILE A 688 -4.74 15.72 30.34
CA ILE A 688 -6.09 16.24 30.05
C ILE A 688 -6.18 16.63 28.56
N ALA A 689 -5.17 17.27 27.99
CA ALA A 689 -5.15 17.60 26.55
C ALA A 689 -5.25 16.33 25.68
N ASN A 690 -4.55 15.24 26.02
CA ASN A 690 -4.65 13.94 25.33
C ASN A 690 -6.07 13.34 25.47
N VAL A 691 -6.69 13.47 26.66
CA VAL A 691 -8.07 13.02 26.90
C VAL A 691 -9.06 13.83 26.06
N LEU A 692 -8.88 15.15 25.94
CA LEU A 692 -9.72 16.01 25.10
C LEU A 692 -9.65 15.60 23.64
N ALA A 693 -8.44 15.40 23.09
CA ALA A 693 -8.22 14.97 21.72
C ALA A 693 -8.86 13.59 21.43
N ALA A 694 -8.68 12.64 22.35
CA ALA A 694 -9.26 11.29 22.23
C ALA A 694 -10.79 11.30 22.34
N THR A 695 -11.33 12.05 23.31
CA THR A 695 -12.77 12.20 23.53
C THR A 695 -13.45 12.83 22.31
N LEU A 696 -12.84 13.90 21.78
CA LEU A 696 -13.36 14.59 20.59
C LEU A 696 -13.34 13.66 19.38
N SER A 697 -12.24 12.95 19.16
CA SER A 697 -12.14 11.98 18.06
C SER A 697 -13.21 10.88 18.14
N ALA A 698 -13.41 10.34 19.33
CA ALA A 698 -14.43 9.33 19.58
C ALA A 698 -15.86 9.85 19.37
N TYR A 699 -16.14 11.06 19.82
CA TYR A 699 -17.43 11.73 19.64
C TYR A 699 -17.73 12.01 18.17
N LEU A 700 -16.76 12.52 17.43
CA LEU A 700 -16.88 12.83 16.01
C LEU A 700 -17.04 11.58 15.13
N TYR A 701 -16.49 10.44 15.57
CA TYR A 701 -16.76 9.16 14.90
C TYR A 701 -18.20 8.69 15.11
N GLY A 702 -18.88 9.15 16.19
CA GLY A 702 -20.26 8.82 16.49
C GLY A 702 -20.45 7.87 17.67
N PHE A 703 -19.44 7.64 18.49
CA PHE A 703 -19.61 6.88 19.74
C PHE A 703 -20.48 7.64 20.73
N LYS A 704 -21.32 6.91 21.47
CA LYS A 704 -22.19 7.49 22.48
C LYS A 704 -21.36 8.00 23.67
N THR A 705 -21.79 9.11 24.25
CA THR A 705 -21.10 9.77 25.35
C THR A 705 -20.91 8.86 26.56
N GLU A 706 -21.90 7.99 26.86
CA GLU A 706 -21.83 7.01 27.94
C GLU A 706 -20.72 5.97 27.73
N GLY A 707 -20.55 5.49 26.47
CA GLY A 707 -19.46 4.57 26.12
C GLY A 707 -18.09 5.24 26.22
N ILE A 708 -18.00 6.52 25.80
CA ILE A 708 -16.78 7.31 25.94
C ILE A 708 -16.46 7.50 27.42
N LYS A 709 -17.43 7.95 28.23
CA LYS A 709 -17.29 8.14 29.67
C LYS A 709 -16.78 6.88 30.38
N LEU A 710 -17.42 5.73 30.13
CA LEU A 710 -17.01 4.46 30.72
C LEU A 710 -15.56 4.13 30.34
N SER A 711 -15.18 4.37 29.08
CA SER A 711 -13.83 4.09 28.61
C SER A 711 -12.79 5.00 29.26
N LEU A 712 -13.08 6.27 29.43
CA LEU A 712 -12.19 7.22 30.11
C LEU A 712 -11.94 6.84 31.56
N THR A 713 -12.99 6.38 32.29
CA THR A 713 -12.88 6.00 33.72
C THR A 713 -12.24 4.64 33.95
N THR A 714 -12.18 3.79 32.93
CA THR A 714 -11.57 2.45 33.01
C THR A 714 -10.15 2.39 32.37
N PHE A 715 -9.66 3.48 31.81
CA PHE A 715 -8.30 3.55 31.28
C PHE A 715 -7.30 3.93 32.37
N ILE A 716 -6.63 2.94 32.93
CA ILE A 716 -5.68 3.11 34.02
C ILE A 716 -4.26 3.21 33.44
N PRO A 717 -3.52 4.31 33.69
CA PRO A 717 -2.13 4.41 33.30
C PRO A 717 -1.29 3.36 34.04
N SER A 718 -0.76 2.39 33.33
CA SER A 718 0.04 1.32 33.89
C SER A 718 1.12 0.90 32.89
N ALA A 719 2.10 0.13 33.36
CA ALA A 719 3.13 -0.46 32.51
C ALA A 719 2.55 -1.26 31.33
N ALA A 720 1.38 -1.88 31.49
CA ALA A 720 0.71 -2.64 30.44
C ALA A 720 -0.09 -1.76 29.45
N GLN A 721 -0.78 -0.72 29.98
CA GLN A 721 -1.65 0.13 29.14
C GLN A 721 -0.94 1.32 28.52
N THR A 722 0.03 1.91 29.21
CA THR A 722 0.77 3.10 28.76
C THR A 722 2.24 3.02 29.14
N PRO A 723 3.02 2.04 28.64
CA PRO A 723 4.40 1.87 29.06
C PRO A 723 5.21 3.16 28.87
N GLY A 724 5.88 3.60 29.94
CA GLY A 724 6.68 4.83 29.96
C GLY A 724 5.89 6.13 29.76
N ARG A 725 4.63 6.16 30.13
CA ARG A 725 3.79 7.36 30.08
C ARG A 725 3.13 7.56 31.43
N MET A 726 3.79 8.32 32.33
CA MET A 726 3.33 8.60 33.67
C MET A 726 3.03 7.32 34.49
N ASN A 727 3.90 6.32 34.43
CA ASN A 727 3.72 5.11 35.22
C ASN A 727 4.20 5.36 36.68
N ILE A 728 3.27 5.37 37.62
CA ILE A 728 3.55 5.59 39.03
C ILE A 728 3.53 4.24 39.76
N PHE A 729 4.61 3.95 40.46
CA PHE A 729 4.77 2.80 41.36
C PHE A 729 4.76 3.33 42.80
N GLU A 730 3.86 2.81 43.61
CA GLU A 730 3.67 3.25 45.00
C GLU A 730 4.29 2.23 45.95
N PHE A 731 5.40 2.63 46.61
CA PHE A 731 6.04 1.93 47.71
C PHE A 731 5.48 2.43 49.05
N SER A 732 5.70 1.70 50.10
CA SER A 732 5.22 2.06 51.43
C SER A 732 5.73 3.43 51.92
N LYS A 733 6.97 3.82 51.54
CA LYS A 733 7.64 5.04 52.00
C LYS A 733 7.82 6.10 50.92
N PHE A 734 7.83 5.74 49.64
CA PHE A 734 8.14 6.63 48.54
C PHE A 734 7.37 6.25 47.27
N LYS A 735 7.47 7.07 46.25
CA LYS A 735 6.87 6.79 44.92
C LYS A 735 7.90 6.90 43.84
N VAL A 736 7.74 6.08 42.79
CA VAL A 736 8.57 6.15 41.57
C VAL A 736 7.68 6.42 40.38
N LEU A 737 7.97 7.47 39.63
CA LEU A 737 7.36 7.80 38.35
C LEU A 737 8.33 7.47 37.24
N ILE A 738 7.85 6.72 36.22
CA ILE A 738 8.60 6.48 34.97
C ILE A 738 7.88 7.18 33.82
N ASP A 739 8.61 8.03 33.09
CA ASP A 739 8.10 8.70 31.88
C ASP A 739 9.16 8.79 30.79
N PHE A 740 8.73 8.85 29.53
CA PHE A 740 9.57 8.96 28.33
C PHE A 740 9.91 10.41 27.94
N ALA A 741 9.69 11.37 28.82
CA ALA A 741 9.97 12.78 28.51
C ALA A 741 11.44 12.99 28.10
N HIS A 742 11.64 13.64 26.93
CA HIS A 742 12.97 13.80 26.32
C HIS A 742 13.15 15.11 25.54
N ASN A 743 12.22 16.05 25.68
CA ASN A 743 12.28 17.39 25.08
C ASN A 743 11.82 18.47 26.08
N PRO A 744 12.17 19.75 25.88
CA PRO A 744 11.86 20.81 26.84
C PRO A 744 10.37 20.93 27.18
N THR A 745 9.49 20.71 26.22
CA THR A 745 8.05 20.81 26.45
C THR A 745 7.52 19.68 27.33
N SER A 746 7.99 18.44 27.12
CA SER A 746 7.61 17.32 27.99
C SER A 746 8.15 17.51 29.41
N TYR A 747 9.36 18.05 29.56
CA TYR A 747 9.91 18.41 30.86
C TYR A 747 9.05 19.45 31.58
N ARG A 748 8.60 20.52 30.88
CA ARG A 748 7.68 21.52 31.46
C ARG A 748 6.35 20.89 31.88
N GLY A 749 5.84 19.92 31.12
CA GLY A 749 4.65 19.17 31.53
C GLY A 749 4.83 18.38 32.84
N ILE A 750 5.99 17.75 33.01
CA ILE A 750 6.36 17.06 34.26
C ILE A 750 6.58 18.08 35.39
N GLU A 751 7.23 19.23 35.11
CA GLU A 751 7.42 20.33 36.08
C GLU A 751 6.06 20.82 36.62
N ASP A 752 5.09 21.09 35.73
CA ASP A 752 3.74 21.52 36.10
C ASP A 752 3.04 20.45 36.98
N TYR A 753 3.12 19.18 36.62
CA TYR A 753 2.60 18.06 37.41
C TYR A 753 3.28 18.00 38.78
N LEU A 754 4.62 18.00 38.88
CA LEU A 754 5.38 17.89 40.13
C LEU A 754 5.20 19.09 41.06
N SER A 755 4.82 20.26 40.50
CA SER A 755 4.48 21.44 41.34
C SER A 755 3.24 21.19 42.21
N SER A 756 2.38 20.27 41.78
CA SER A 756 1.16 19.88 42.46
C SER A 756 1.28 18.62 43.32
N VAL A 757 2.46 17.97 43.28
CA VAL A 757 2.75 16.75 44.07
C VAL A 757 3.35 17.11 45.40
N ASP A 758 2.74 16.62 46.46
CA ASP A 758 3.25 16.75 47.81
C ASP A 758 4.32 15.69 48.07
N ALA A 759 5.57 16.11 48.19
CA ALA A 759 6.72 15.24 48.41
C ALA A 759 7.75 15.95 49.29
N THR A 760 8.34 15.22 50.23
CA THR A 760 9.40 15.73 51.11
C THR A 760 10.73 15.98 50.39
N ARG A 761 10.97 15.17 49.35
CA ARG A 761 12.16 15.27 48.49
C ARG A 761 11.85 14.75 47.10
N LYS A 762 12.35 15.42 46.06
CA LYS A 762 12.19 15.00 44.63
C LYS A 762 13.55 14.62 44.05
N ILE A 763 13.70 13.40 43.62
CA ILE A 763 14.94 12.88 42.98
C ILE A 763 14.63 12.64 41.47
N GLY A 764 15.42 13.28 40.60
CA GLY A 764 15.28 13.13 39.17
C GLY A 764 16.40 12.27 38.54
N ILE A 765 16.07 11.30 37.70
CA ILE A 765 17.02 10.59 36.88
C ILE A 765 16.84 11.10 35.46
N ILE A 766 17.86 11.76 34.90
CA ILE A 766 17.79 12.40 33.58
C ILE A 766 18.90 11.94 32.66
N SER A 767 18.71 12.10 31.34
CA SER A 767 19.73 11.86 30.32
C SER A 767 19.64 12.89 29.22
N GLY A 768 20.68 12.99 28.38
CA GLY A 768 20.65 13.74 27.12
C GLY A 768 20.60 12.80 25.92
N VAL A 769 19.74 13.10 24.95
CA VAL A 769 19.67 12.33 23.70
C VAL A 769 20.60 12.95 22.66
N GLY A 770 21.59 12.19 22.19
CA GLY A 770 22.70 12.70 21.40
C GLY A 770 22.36 13.33 20.04
N ASP A 771 21.17 13.11 19.48
CA ASP A 771 20.72 13.75 18.23
C ASP A 771 19.89 15.03 18.47
N ARG A 772 19.87 15.54 19.70
CA ARG A 772 19.23 16.82 20.02
C ARG A 772 20.23 17.97 19.91
N ARG A 773 19.71 19.19 19.70
CA ARG A 773 20.50 20.40 19.73
C ARG A 773 21.06 20.63 21.13
N ASP A 774 22.21 21.31 21.23
CA ASP A 774 22.82 21.65 22.52
C ASP A 774 21.87 22.44 23.41
N GLU A 775 21.15 23.40 22.80
CA GLU A 775 20.17 24.24 23.49
C GLU A 775 19.04 23.40 24.10
N ASP A 776 18.57 22.37 23.40
CA ASP A 776 17.49 21.51 23.88
C ASP A 776 17.94 20.67 25.08
N ILE A 777 19.16 20.11 25.04
CA ILE A 777 19.74 19.35 26.16
C ILE A 777 19.94 20.27 27.39
N LYS A 778 20.50 21.46 27.18
CA LYS A 778 20.68 22.44 28.25
C LYS A 778 19.34 22.91 28.84
N GLU A 779 18.34 23.19 28.03
CA GLU A 779 17.05 23.64 28.50
C GLU A 779 16.32 22.52 29.29
N CYS A 780 16.38 21.24 28.84
CA CYS A 780 15.87 20.11 29.65
C CYS A 780 16.55 20.05 31.01
N ALA A 781 17.87 20.14 31.05
CA ALA A 781 18.62 20.13 32.31
C ALA A 781 18.28 21.33 33.21
N LYS A 782 18.11 22.53 32.62
CA LYS A 782 17.71 23.74 33.31
C LYS A 782 16.32 23.60 33.98
N ILE A 783 15.39 22.96 33.26
CA ILE A 783 14.08 22.66 33.82
C ILE A 783 14.21 21.62 34.96
N ALA A 784 15.03 20.57 34.77
CA ALA A 784 15.28 19.55 35.78
C ALA A 784 15.85 20.13 37.08
N ALA A 785 16.75 21.12 36.99
CA ALA A 785 17.30 21.81 38.19
C ALA A 785 16.22 22.48 39.04
N ARG A 786 15.12 22.95 38.42
CA ARG A 786 13.99 23.55 39.15
C ARG A 786 12.99 22.54 39.69
N MET A 787 12.95 21.34 39.07
CA MET A 787 12.01 20.28 39.44
C MET A 787 12.48 19.43 40.61
N PHE A 788 13.81 19.24 40.77
CA PHE A 788 14.37 18.22 41.64
C PHE A 788 15.31 18.84 42.70
N ASP A 789 15.27 18.25 43.87
CA ASP A 789 16.22 18.57 44.95
C ASP A 789 17.55 17.84 44.73
N HIS A 790 17.50 16.71 43.99
CA HIS A 790 18.69 15.93 43.63
C HIS A 790 18.54 15.35 42.22
N VAL A 791 19.59 15.41 41.40
CA VAL A 791 19.61 14.94 40.03
C VAL A 791 20.66 13.86 39.86
N ILE A 792 20.24 12.70 39.39
CA ILE A 792 21.13 11.62 38.93
C ILE A 792 21.22 11.68 37.40
N ILE A 793 22.41 11.95 36.88
CA ILE A 793 22.67 12.03 35.46
C ILE A 793 23.08 10.64 34.98
N ARG A 794 22.31 10.07 34.09
CA ARG A 794 22.66 8.85 33.39
C ARG A 794 23.00 9.13 31.94
N GLN A 795 23.85 8.31 31.34
CA GLN A 795 24.18 8.40 29.91
C GLN A 795 24.67 7.06 29.38
N GLU A 796 23.78 6.30 28.74
CA GLU A 796 24.08 4.92 28.42
C GLU A 796 24.35 4.69 26.92
N LYS A 797 23.35 4.57 26.08
CA LYS A 797 23.51 3.94 24.77
C LYS A 797 23.29 4.83 23.54
N HIS A 798 22.57 5.92 23.67
CA HIS A 798 22.09 6.66 22.51
C HIS A 798 22.89 7.95 22.25
N LEU A 799 24.22 7.82 22.18
CA LEU A 799 25.15 8.95 21.96
C LEU A 799 25.06 9.54 20.54
N ARG A 800 24.62 8.74 19.54
CA ARG A 800 24.35 9.16 18.15
C ARG A 800 25.43 10.08 17.55
N GLY A 801 26.69 9.72 17.76
CA GLY A 801 27.85 10.43 17.23
C GLY A 801 28.52 11.43 18.17
N ARG A 802 27.96 11.67 19.36
CA ARG A 802 28.59 12.44 20.44
C ARG A 802 29.30 11.54 21.44
N THR A 803 30.12 12.11 22.26
CA THR A 803 30.73 11.42 23.41
C THR A 803 29.85 11.59 24.67
N GLU A 804 29.94 10.65 25.60
CA GLU A 804 29.26 10.73 26.89
C GLU A 804 29.63 12.01 27.65
N SER A 805 30.92 12.35 27.68
CA SER A 805 31.43 13.57 28.33
C SER A 805 30.85 14.87 27.76
N GLU A 806 30.64 14.94 26.43
CA GLU A 806 30.01 16.10 25.79
C GLU A 806 28.59 16.29 26.29
N ILE A 807 27.79 15.22 26.32
CA ILE A 807 26.40 15.27 26.75
C ILE A 807 26.30 15.61 28.24
N ILE A 808 27.12 14.96 29.08
CA ILE A 808 27.13 15.25 30.52
C ILE A 808 27.49 16.72 30.78
N ASN A 809 28.49 17.27 30.06
CA ASN A 809 28.85 18.68 30.21
C ASN A 809 27.70 19.62 29.86
N LEU A 810 26.97 19.34 28.77
CA LEU A 810 25.79 20.14 28.39
C LEU A 810 24.69 20.07 29.48
N ILE A 811 24.49 18.89 30.10
CA ILE A 811 23.55 18.72 31.21
C ILE A 811 24.01 19.54 32.41
N LEU A 812 25.28 19.46 32.77
CA LEU A 812 25.85 20.22 33.92
C LEU A 812 25.74 21.72 33.72
N GLU A 813 26.03 22.22 32.51
CA GLU A 813 25.80 23.62 32.16
C GLU A 813 24.35 24.04 32.32
N GLY A 814 23.41 23.19 31.86
CA GLY A 814 21.99 23.42 32.01
C GLY A 814 21.53 23.43 33.48
N LEU A 815 21.98 22.47 34.29
CA LEU A 815 21.66 22.42 35.73
C LEU A 815 22.13 23.68 36.44
N SER A 816 23.39 24.10 36.20
CA SER A 816 23.94 25.31 36.81
C SER A 816 23.19 26.57 36.38
N ALA A 817 22.66 26.63 35.17
CA ALA A 817 21.87 27.75 34.65
C ALA A 817 20.43 27.76 35.22
N GLY A 818 19.90 26.62 35.63
CA GLY A 818 18.56 26.47 36.24
C GLY A 818 18.55 26.82 37.73
N ASP A 819 19.27 26.04 38.50
CA ASP A 819 19.48 26.25 39.94
C ASP A 819 20.91 25.78 40.29
N PRO A 820 21.83 26.69 40.59
CA PRO A 820 23.21 26.32 40.94
C PRO A 820 23.34 25.58 42.28
N THR A 821 22.28 25.49 43.07
CA THR A 821 22.26 24.80 44.36
C THR A 821 21.77 23.37 44.30
N VAL A 822 21.22 22.94 43.15
CA VAL A 822 20.74 21.57 42.97
C VAL A 822 21.89 20.56 43.10
N THR A 823 21.69 19.58 43.95
CA THR A 823 22.70 18.54 44.13
C THR A 823 22.63 17.54 42.95
N HIS A 824 23.77 17.09 42.48
CA HIS A 824 23.78 16.15 41.37
C HIS A 824 24.92 15.14 41.46
N GLU A 825 24.74 13.99 40.81
CA GLU A 825 25.77 12.95 40.65
C GLU A 825 25.61 12.25 39.27
N VAL A 826 26.65 11.57 38.85
CA VAL A 826 26.66 10.87 37.58
C VAL A 826 26.72 9.36 37.84
N VAL A 827 25.68 8.66 37.38
CA VAL A 827 25.59 7.19 37.41
C VAL A 827 25.24 6.74 36.00
N SER A 828 26.23 6.41 35.15
CA SER A 828 26.06 6.25 33.71
C SER A 828 25.04 5.18 33.30
N LEU A 829 24.94 4.08 34.03
CA LEU A 829 24.03 2.97 33.70
C LEU A 829 22.64 3.22 34.28
N GLU A 830 21.60 3.16 33.47
CA GLU A 830 20.21 3.40 33.85
C GLU A 830 19.76 2.53 35.02
N ILE A 831 20.08 1.22 34.93
CA ILE A 831 19.72 0.24 35.96
C ILE A 831 20.32 0.63 37.31
N GLU A 832 21.57 1.03 37.29
CA GLU A 832 22.29 1.40 38.52
C GLU A 832 21.81 2.76 39.01
N ALA A 833 21.45 3.70 38.13
CA ALA A 833 20.89 4.99 38.51
C ALA A 833 19.52 4.84 39.21
N ILE A 834 18.66 3.95 38.71
CA ILE A 834 17.37 3.65 39.35
C ILE A 834 17.55 2.98 40.71
N LYS A 835 18.42 1.97 40.82
CA LYS A 835 18.73 1.32 42.10
C LYS A 835 19.31 2.30 43.11
N HIS A 836 20.17 3.17 42.63
CA HIS A 836 20.79 4.19 43.51
C HIS A 836 19.74 5.19 43.96
N ALA A 837 18.86 5.69 43.10
CA ALA A 837 17.77 6.58 43.50
C ALA A 837 16.84 5.93 44.53
N ILE A 838 16.51 4.64 44.36
CA ILE A 838 15.71 3.88 45.33
C ILE A 838 16.44 3.78 46.69
N SER A 839 17.77 3.57 46.68
CA SER A 839 18.56 3.52 47.91
C SER A 839 18.64 4.84 48.70
N LEU A 840 18.47 5.97 47.99
CA LEU A 840 18.43 7.32 48.57
C LEU A 840 17.03 7.74 49.04
N ALA A 841 16.00 6.91 48.79
CA ALA A 841 14.63 7.26 49.12
C ALA A 841 14.35 7.19 50.61
N GLU A 842 13.75 8.25 51.13
CA GLU A 842 13.24 8.39 52.49
C GLU A 842 11.72 8.49 52.46
N GLU A 843 11.08 8.61 53.63
CA GLU A 843 9.64 8.77 53.74
C GLU A 843 9.16 10.04 53.03
N GLY A 844 8.20 9.89 52.12
CA GLY A 844 7.65 10.97 51.32
C GLY A 844 8.52 11.35 50.09
N THR A 845 9.58 10.59 49.76
CA THR A 845 10.38 10.86 48.57
C THR A 845 9.59 10.56 47.28
N TYR A 846 9.76 11.39 46.23
CA TYR A 846 9.23 11.17 44.90
C TYR A 846 10.37 11.07 43.90
N ILE A 847 10.59 9.86 43.37
CA ILE A 847 11.60 9.59 42.35
C ILE A 847 10.96 9.73 41.00
N VAL A 848 11.62 10.41 40.05
CA VAL A 848 11.20 10.53 38.65
C VAL A 848 12.29 10.05 37.74
N ALA A 849 12.04 8.94 37.06
CA ALA A 849 12.95 8.38 36.04
C ALA A 849 12.46 8.79 34.64
N LEU A 850 13.19 9.73 34.01
CA LEU A 850 12.97 10.13 32.63
C LEU A 850 13.80 9.21 31.74
N SER A 851 13.19 8.11 31.30
CA SER A 851 13.85 6.99 30.65
C SER A 851 13.51 6.89 29.17
N ASP A 852 14.49 6.52 28.34
CA ASP A 852 14.33 6.14 26.93
C ASP A 852 14.38 4.61 26.71
N VAL A 853 14.74 3.82 27.75
CA VAL A 853 14.71 2.35 27.74
C VAL A 853 13.64 1.85 28.72
N ILE A 854 12.40 2.13 28.39
CA ILE A 854 11.23 2.01 29.26
C ILE A 854 11.09 0.62 29.89
N ASP A 855 11.26 -0.45 29.13
CA ASP A 855 11.05 -1.84 29.65
C ASP A 855 11.98 -2.14 30.80
N ASN A 856 13.27 -1.82 30.68
CA ASN A 856 14.26 -2.06 31.72
C ASN A 856 13.93 -1.26 33.01
N ALA A 857 13.51 -0.01 32.84
CA ALA A 857 13.14 0.84 33.96
C ALA A 857 11.91 0.30 34.69
N ILE A 858 10.88 -0.11 33.95
CA ILE A 858 9.67 -0.72 34.49
C ILE A 858 10.00 -2.03 35.23
N ASP A 859 10.70 -2.93 34.56
CA ASP A 859 11.02 -4.26 35.11
C ASP A 859 11.78 -4.16 36.44
N ILE A 860 12.73 -3.22 36.54
CA ILE A 860 13.50 -3.02 37.78
C ILE A 860 12.61 -2.48 38.89
N VAL A 861 11.86 -1.42 38.63
CA VAL A 861 11.00 -0.81 39.64
C VAL A 861 9.94 -1.80 40.09
N GLN A 862 9.36 -2.58 39.18
CA GLN A 862 8.37 -3.61 39.50
C GLN A 862 9.00 -4.71 40.38
N ASN A 863 10.20 -5.19 40.06
CA ASN A 863 10.88 -6.17 40.89
C ASN A 863 11.15 -5.70 42.32
N TYR A 864 11.48 -4.42 42.50
CA TYR A 864 11.64 -3.83 43.85
C TYR A 864 10.28 -3.73 44.59
N LEU A 865 9.21 -3.36 43.90
CA LEU A 865 7.88 -3.29 44.45
C LEU A 865 7.35 -4.67 44.86
N ASP A 866 7.55 -5.68 44.00
CA ASP A 866 7.16 -7.06 44.28
C ASP A 866 7.91 -7.62 45.48
N ALA A 867 9.20 -7.33 45.61
CA ALA A 867 9.99 -7.72 46.79
C ALA A 867 9.53 -7.04 48.09
N GLU A 868 9.09 -5.77 48.05
CA GLU A 868 8.52 -5.08 49.20
C GLU A 868 7.19 -5.72 49.63
N ILE A 869 6.29 -6.00 48.66
CA ILE A 869 4.99 -6.66 48.92
C ILE A 869 5.19 -8.06 49.50
N ASP A 870 6.15 -8.83 49.02
CA ASP A 870 6.46 -10.16 49.55
C ASP A 870 6.98 -10.11 50.99
N LEU A 871 7.77 -9.10 51.34
CA LEU A 871 8.23 -8.88 52.72
C LEU A 871 7.08 -8.49 53.65
N GLU A 872 6.18 -7.63 53.22
CA GLU A 872 4.98 -7.24 53.99
C GLU A 872 4.03 -8.41 54.22
N ASN A 873 3.85 -9.28 53.23
CA ASN A 873 3.03 -10.50 53.32
C ASN A 873 3.63 -11.57 54.26
N GLN A 874 4.94 -11.53 54.50
CA GLN A 874 5.65 -12.46 55.45
C GLN A 874 5.63 -11.99 56.90
N VAL A 875 5.25 -10.72 57.21
CA VAL A 875 5.09 -10.25 58.56
C VAL A 875 3.74 -10.74 59.11
N PRO A 876 3.67 -11.59 60.14
CA PRO A 876 2.41 -12.03 60.70
C PRO A 876 1.63 -10.81 61.21
N GLN A 877 0.37 -10.67 60.82
CA GLN A 877 -0.53 -9.71 61.45
C GLN A 877 -0.65 -10.09 62.94
N VAL A 878 -0.05 -9.33 63.82
CA VAL A 878 -0.11 -9.49 65.26
C VAL A 878 -1.44 -8.95 65.76
#